data_7dce4e6f31759df3de0ee70b9a149533
#
_entry.id   7dce4e6f31759df3de0ee70b9a149533
#
_cell.length_a   1.000
_cell.length_b   1.000
_cell.length_c   1.000
_cell.angle_alpha   90.00
_cell.angle_beta   90.00
_cell.angle_gamma   90.00
#
_symmetry.space_group_name_H-M   'P 1'
#
loop_
_entity.id
_entity.type
_entity.pdbx_description
1 polymer ?
#
loop_
_entity_poly.entity_id
_entity_poly.type
_entity_poly.pdbx_seq_one_letter_code
_entity_poly.pdbx_strand_id
1 'polypeptide(L)'
;MNLKLFSLALAFTASLSAQAQHTMDVNTKKLGAAVSPTMYGLFFEDINFAADGGLYGELVKNRSFEFPQAYMGWRVFGNVVLKDDGPFERCPHYVVLSDPGHKDRRTGLQNEGYFGIGVEKDKEYRFSVWAKAPQGQSQIRVQLINEQAMYERQNFSEVKLDITSTDWQKYEVVIKSSRTEPKANLRIFLSSKNPVCLEHVSLFPKDTYKNRENGLRKDLAEALEDIHPGVFRFPGGCIVEGTTLDTRYQWKNTIGPVENRPLNKNRWEDTFDYRYFADYYQSYGLGFFEFFQLCEDIKAEPLPVLSVGLACQFQNGESAHAAMDELQPFIDDCLDLIEFANGPADSKWGKIRAEMGHPEPFNMKYLGIGNEQWDTPYFERLKPFVKAVREKYPNIKIVGTSGPDSEGKKFDDGWVAMKEQKADLVDEHFYRNEEWFLGTAPKDKYPNCGALRYDSYDRKGPKVFAGEYACHGKGKKWNHYETSLYEAAFMTGIERNADIVEMATYAPLFAHVDGWQWRPDLIWYDNLRMFKSVSYYVQQMYARNKGTNVLTLTTTDPSDAKGKKQVPVAGQEGMDGLFASSVFDQTTGEVIIKVVNTSKQTQPITLNLIGMKGDRTAQTLTLSHHGSMDDENTLSQPEKIKPTEGTVNCTGEKQTVLNDQVPAMAFRLYKVQK
;
A
#
# COMPACT_ATOMS: atom_id res chain seq x y z
N MET A 1 56.23 53.05 -40.97
CA MET A 1 55.72 51.76 -41.40
C MET A 1 54.59 51.40 -40.42
N ASN A 2 53.34 51.72 -40.83
CA ASN A 2 52.16 51.62 -39.94
C ASN A 2 51.54 50.21 -40.05
N LEU A 3 51.47 49.50 -38.94
CA LEU A 3 50.67 48.22 -38.83
C LEU A 3 49.31 48.64 -38.29
N LYS A 4 48.26 48.40 -39.09
CA LYS A 4 46.87 48.51 -38.65
C LYS A 4 46.45 47.11 -38.05
N LEU A 5 46.11 47.07 -36.75
CA LEU A 5 45.42 46.00 -36.15
C LEU A 5 43.92 45.98 -36.58
N PHE A 6 43.47 44.94 -37.22
CA PHE A 6 42.06 44.65 -37.44
C PHE A 6 41.54 43.86 -36.25
N SER A 7 40.67 44.44 -35.43
CA SER A 7 39.91 43.75 -34.41
C SER A 7 38.66 43.15 -35.06
N LEU A 8 38.58 41.82 -35.13
CA LEU A 8 37.40 41.09 -35.54
C LEU A 8 36.51 40.88 -34.29
N ALA A 9 35.41 41.65 -34.19
CA ALA A 9 34.39 41.40 -33.19
C ALA A 9 33.48 40.26 -33.68
N LEU A 10 33.59 39.06 -33.08
CA LEU A 10 32.63 38.00 -33.25
C LEU A 10 31.36 38.32 -32.46
N ALA A 11 30.31 38.72 -33.16
CA ALA A 11 28.97 38.83 -32.57
C ALA A 11 28.40 37.40 -32.43
N PHE A 12 28.36 36.90 -31.22
CA PHE A 12 27.55 35.71 -30.88
C PHE A 12 26.08 36.15 -30.86
N THR A 13 25.36 35.93 -31.95
CA THR A 13 23.90 35.95 -31.94
C THR A 13 23.42 34.68 -31.28
N ALA A 14 23.12 34.72 -29.99
CA ALA A 14 22.31 33.71 -29.34
C ALA A 14 20.92 33.79 -29.99
N SER A 15 20.62 32.87 -30.89
CA SER A 15 19.25 32.63 -31.34
C SER A 15 18.50 32.03 -30.16
N LEU A 16 17.82 32.85 -29.36
CA LEU A 16 16.72 32.43 -28.53
C LEU A 16 15.64 31.85 -29.48
N SER A 17 15.62 30.56 -29.69
CA SER A 17 14.44 29.92 -30.26
C SER A 17 13.29 30.27 -29.32
N ALA A 18 12.35 31.08 -29.78
CA ALA A 18 11.10 31.31 -29.07
C ALA A 18 10.40 29.94 -28.92
N GLN A 19 10.43 29.41 -27.72
CA GLN A 19 9.74 28.16 -27.41
C GLN A 19 8.24 28.40 -27.59
N ALA A 20 7.55 27.51 -28.29
CA ALA A 20 6.12 27.68 -28.52
C ALA A 20 5.39 27.65 -27.16
N GLN A 21 4.52 28.62 -26.93
CA GLN A 21 3.70 28.68 -25.74
C GLN A 21 2.51 27.77 -25.91
N HIS A 22 2.38 26.78 -25.04
CA HIS A 22 1.27 25.84 -25.06
C HIS A 22 0.02 26.45 -24.41
N THR A 23 -1.03 26.65 -25.21
CA THR A 23 -2.31 27.17 -24.74
C THR A 23 -3.29 26.02 -24.49
N MET A 24 -3.87 25.98 -23.29
CA MET A 24 -4.84 24.98 -22.85
C MET A 24 -6.11 25.68 -22.38
N ASP A 25 -7.26 25.18 -22.82
CA ASP A 25 -8.58 25.68 -22.48
C ASP A 25 -9.20 24.80 -21.40
N VAL A 26 -9.49 25.36 -20.22
CA VAL A 26 -10.19 24.70 -19.12
C VAL A 26 -11.62 25.21 -19.07
N ASN A 27 -12.58 24.36 -19.42
CA ASN A 27 -14.00 24.73 -19.43
C ASN A 27 -14.63 24.62 -18.05
N THR A 28 -14.71 25.73 -17.32
CA THR A 28 -15.30 25.78 -15.96
C THR A 28 -16.82 25.98 -15.96
N LYS A 29 -17.45 26.17 -17.15
CA LYS A 29 -18.91 26.39 -17.26
C LYS A 29 -19.71 25.10 -17.17
N LYS A 30 -19.12 23.97 -17.56
CA LYS A 30 -19.80 22.68 -17.65
C LYS A 30 -19.04 21.62 -16.86
N LEU A 31 -19.71 21.06 -15.87
CA LEU A 31 -19.20 19.91 -15.13
C LEU A 31 -19.26 18.67 -16.04
N GLY A 32 -18.18 17.92 -16.07
CA GLY A 32 -18.09 16.61 -16.69
C GLY A 32 -18.51 15.49 -15.75
N ALA A 33 -17.93 14.30 -15.96
CA ALA A 33 -18.20 13.13 -15.14
C ALA A 33 -17.91 13.40 -13.65
N ALA A 34 -18.72 12.80 -12.78
CA ALA A 34 -18.41 12.79 -11.35
C ALA A 34 -17.13 11.97 -11.11
N VAL A 35 -16.27 12.47 -10.27
CA VAL A 35 -15.09 11.75 -9.78
C VAL A 35 -15.53 10.86 -8.63
N SER A 36 -15.28 9.54 -8.73
CA SER A 36 -15.61 8.61 -7.65
C SER A 36 -14.92 9.01 -6.35
N PRO A 37 -15.60 8.96 -5.18
CA PRO A 37 -14.94 9.09 -3.89
C PRO A 37 -13.77 8.10 -3.70
N THR A 38 -13.82 6.96 -4.37
CA THR A 38 -12.86 5.85 -4.30
C THR A 38 -11.76 5.93 -5.37
N MET A 39 -11.70 6.98 -6.20
CA MET A 39 -10.82 7.04 -7.38
C MET A 39 -9.35 6.79 -7.07
N TYR A 40 -8.82 7.33 -5.97
CA TYR A 40 -7.42 7.13 -5.58
C TYR A 40 -7.38 6.44 -4.24
N GLY A 41 -6.69 5.31 -4.18
CA GLY A 41 -6.63 4.49 -2.98
C GLY A 41 -5.30 3.81 -2.76
N LEU A 42 -5.32 2.82 -1.88
CA LEU A 42 -4.16 2.06 -1.45
C LEU A 42 -4.39 0.57 -1.68
N PHE A 43 -3.32 -0.13 -2.05
CA PHE A 43 -3.24 -1.58 -2.12
C PHE A 43 -2.28 -2.10 -1.06
N PHE A 44 -2.77 -2.95 -0.17
CA PHE A 44 -1.95 -3.64 0.82
C PHE A 44 -1.80 -5.11 0.45
N GLU A 45 -0.58 -5.58 0.46
CA GLU A 45 -0.22 -7.00 0.45
C GLU A 45 0.88 -7.25 1.48
N ASP A 46 0.80 -8.40 2.17
CA ASP A 46 1.87 -8.84 3.07
C ASP A 46 3.02 -9.46 2.26
N ILE A 47 3.69 -8.61 1.49
CA ILE A 47 4.97 -8.82 0.83
C ILE A 47 5.99 -7.88 1.49
N ASN A 48 7.28 -8.18 1.43
CA ASN A 48 8.34 -7.31 1.97
C ASN A 48 8.23 -7.05 3.48
N PHE A 49 7.64 -8.00 4.24
CA PHE A 49 7.33 -7.89 5.67
C PHE A 49 6.36 -6.74 6.00
N ALA A 50 5.38 -6.49 5.14
CA ALA A 50 4.46 -5.37 5.28
C ALA A 50 3.49 -5.49 6.46
N ALA A 51 3.10 -6.71 6.87
CA ALA A 51 2.27 -6.95 8.05
C ALA A 51 3.13 -7.16 9.29
N ASP A 52 3.53 -8.39 9.58
CA ASP A 52 4.43 -8.72 10.69
C ASP A 52 5.83 -8.13 10.42
N GLY A 53 6.34 -7.34 11.36
CA GLY A 53 7.58 -6.58 11.20
C GLY A 53 7.42 -5.24 10.43
N GLY A 54 6.18 -4.90 10.06
CA GLY A 54 5.82 -3.68 9.35
C GLY A 54 4.68 -2.92 10.02
N LEU A 55 3.50 -2.90 9.37
CA LEU A 55 2.35 -2.14 9.83
C LEU A 55 1.78 -2.65 11.16
N TYR A 56 1.83 -3.94 11.43
CA TYR A 56 1.45 -4.50 12.72
C TYR A 56 2.52 -4.20 13.78
N GLY A 57 2.12 -3.59 14.89
CA GLY A 57 3.04 -3.05 15.89
C GLY A 57 3.75 -4.09 16.78
N GLU A 58 3.51 -5.40 16.60
CA GLU A 58 4.20 -6.48 17.32
C GLU A 58 5.69 -6.53 16.98
N LEU A 59 6.52 -6.52 18.01
CA LEU A 59 7.98 -6.52 17.86
C LEU A 59 8.60 -7.93 18.04
N VAL A 60 7.84 -8.90 18.57
CA VAL A 60 8.30 -10.26 18.82
C VAL A 60 7.97 -11.16 17.63
N LYS A 61 8.98 -11.75 17.03
CA LYS A 61 8.85 -12.74 15.97
C LYS A 61 8.54 -14.12 16.57
N ASN A 62 7.61 -14.87 15.94
CA ASN A 62 7.23 -16.22 16.41
C ASN A 62 6.82 -16.24 17.89
N ARG A 63 5.91 -15.36 18.25
CA ARG A 63 5.49 -15.08 19.65
C ARG A 63 4.88 -16.28 20.38
N SER A 64 4.30 -17.25 19.63
CA SER A 64 3.63 -18.45 20.17
C SER A 64 4.37 -19.75 19.84
N PHE A 65 5.61 -19.70 19.35
CA PHE A 65 6.46 -20.85 19.03
C PHE A 65 5.85 -21.80 17.98
N GLU A 66 4.96 -21.30 17.12
CA GLU A 66 4.22 -22.08 16.11
C GLU A 66 4.96 -22.25 14.78
N PHE A 67 6.11 -21.59 14.58
CA PHE A 67 6.89 -21.81 13.35
C PHE A 67 7.32 -23.29 13.24
N PRO A 68 7.47 -23.86 12.04
CA PRO A 68 7.87 -25.27 11.87
C PRO A 68 9.15 -25.64 12.62
N GLN A 69 10.05 -24.68 12.76
CA GLN A 69 11.15 -24.73 13.71
C GLN A 69 10.77 -23.83 14.90
N ALA A 70 10.23 -24.40 15.95
CA ALA A 70 9.58 -23.68 17.05
C ALA A 70 10.46 -22.59 17.69
N TYR A 71 11.79 -22.73 17.63
CA TYR A 71 12.71 -21.72 18.11
C TYR A 71 13.24 -20.75 17.02
N MET A 72 12.68 -20.78 15.81
CA MET A 72 13.05 -19.78 14.80
C MET A 72 12.70 -18.37 15.30
N GLY A 73 13.67 -17.45 15.20
CA GLY A 73 13.59 -16.12 15.83
C GLY A 73 13.94 -16.09 17.33
N TRP A 74 14.16 -17.26 17.95
CA TRP A 74 14.50 -17.41 19.36
C TRP A 74 15.87 -18.05 19.57
N ARG A 75 16.65 -17.49 20.47
CA ARG A 75 17.85 -18.12 21.02
C ARG A 75 17.54 -18.64 22.42
N VAL A 76 17.89 -19.89 22.67
CA VAL A 76 17.57 -20.62 23.90
C VAL A 76 18.81 -20.70 24.80
N PHE A 77 18.63 -20.51 26.11
CA PHE A 77 19.66 -20.62 27.14
C PHE A 77 19.22 -21.56 28.25
N GLY A 78 20.08 -22.48 28.67
CA GLY A 78 19.83 -23.39 29.81
C GLY A 78 18.72 -24.40 29.54
N ASN A 79 17.89 -24.65 30.55
CA ASN A 79 16.82 -25.66 30.53
C ASN A 79 15.50 -25.07 30.01
N VAL A 80 15.28 -25.11 28.71
CA VAL A 80 14.03 -24.74 28.05
C VAL A 80 13.47 -25.95 27.33
N VAL A 81 12.21 -26.27 27.57
CA VAL A 81 11.52 -27.40 26.95
C VAL A 81 10.26 -26.92 26.27
N LEU A 82 10.12 -27.25 24.98
CA LEU A 82 8.90 -27.02 24.19
C LEU A 82 7.83 -28.04 24.58
N LYS A 83 6.59 -27.59 24.70
CA LYS A 83 5.35 -28.37 24.93
C LYS A 83 4.29 -27.97 23.94
N ASP A 84 3.28 -28.82 23.74
CA ASP A 84 2.21 -28.69 22.75
C ASP A 84 0.78 -28.90 23.36
N ASP A 85 0.67 -28.81 24.68
CA ASP A 85 -0.58 -28.89 25.44
C ASP A 85 -0.93 -27.54 26.11
N GLY A 86 -0.74 -26.46 25.38
CA GLY A 86 -0.94 -25.08 25.80
C GLY A 86 -2.40 -24.63 25.89
N PRO A 87 -2.66 -23.38 26.25
CA PRO A 87 -4.00 -22.87 26.56
C PRO A 87 -4.86 -22.61 25.30
N PHE A 88 -4.26 -22.54 24.11
CA PHE A 88 -4.95 -22.16 22.88
C PHE A 88 -4.99 -23.34 21.90
N GLU A 89 -6.20 -23.69 21.45
CA GLU A 89 -6.42 -24.85 20.58
C GLU A 89 -5.63 -24.77 19.27
N ARG A 90 -5.54 -23.57 18.68
CA ARG A 90 -4.92 -23.36 17.38
C ARG A 90 -3.47 -22.87 17.47
N CYS A 91 -3.00 -22.56 18.69
CA CYS A 91 -1.62 -22.19 19.03
C CYS A 91 -1.22 -22.95 20.31
N PRO A 92 -1.05 -24.29 20.25
CA PRO A 92 -0.86 -25.10 21.44
C PRO A 92 0.56 -25.10 22.00
N HIS A 93 1.55 -24.56 21.27
CA HIS A 93 2.93 -24.60 21.71
C HIS A 93 3.23 -23.58 22.81
N TYR A 94 4.04 -24.00 23.77
CA TYR A 94 4.59 -23.13 24.80
C TYR A 94 5.92 -23.65 25.30
N VAL A 95 6.67 -22.85 26.04
CA VAL A 95 7.95 -23.25 26.60
C VAL A 95 7.94 -23.28 28.11
N VAL A 96 8.66 -24.25 28.67
CA VAL A 96 8.90 -24.38 30.11
C VAL A 96 10.34 -24.00 30.42
N LEU A 97 10.53 -22.98 31.23
CA LEU A 97 11.84 -22.56 31.74
C LEU A 97 12.03 -23.17 33.15
N SER A 98 13.13 -23.88 33.35
CA SER A 98 13.45 -24.53 34.64
C SER A 98 14.85 -24.14 35.13
N ASP A 99 15.06 -24.10 36.47
CA ASP A 99 16.34 -23.84 37.05
C ASP A 99 17.38 -24.89 36.57
N PRO A 100 18.53 -24.49 36.03
CA PRO A 100 19.56 -25.42 35.57
C PRO A 100 20.35 -26.07 36.73
N GLY A 101 20.10 -25.69 37.99
CA GLY A 101 20.79 -26.21 39.18
C GLY A 101 22.26 -25.75 39.33
N HIS A 102 22.70 -24.83 38.49
CA HIS A 102 24.05 -24.28 38.47
C HIS A 102 24.06 -22.76 38.63
N LYS A 103 24.81 -22.21 39.57
CA LYS A 103 24.86 -20.77 39.87
C LYS A 103 25.28 -19.88 38.70
N ASP A 104 26.09 -20.41 37.78
CA ASP A 104 26.67 -19.66 36.67
C ASP A 104 25.90 -19.88 35.36
N ARG A 105 24.83 -20.69 35.35
CA ARG A 105 23.97 -20.93 34.16
C ARG A 105 22.64 -20.25 34.36
N ARG A 106 22.17 -19.59 33.32
CA ARG A 106 20.85 -18.93 33.27
C ARG A 106 19.95 -19.68 32.29
N THR A 107 18.69 -19.86 32.66
CA THR A 107 17.66 -20.36 31.75
C THR A 107 16.84 -19.20 31.22
N GLY A 108 16.61 -19.19 29.92
CA GLY A 108 15.78 -18.16 29.30
C GLY A 108 15.78 -18.20 27.78
N LEU A 109 15.23 -17.15 27.24
CA LEU A 109 14.99 -16.95 25.80
C LEU A 109 15.46 -15.55 25.39
N GLN A 110 15.84 -15.42 24.11
CA GLN A 110 16.12 -14.15 23.50
C GLN A 110 15.48 -14.12 22.12
N ASN A 111 14.65 -13.09 21.87
CA ASN A 111 14.02 -12.86 20.57
C ASN A 111 14.76 -11.78 19.79
N GLU A 112 14.99 -12.02 18.53
CA GLU A 112 15.69 -11.09 17.64
C GLU A 112 14.75 -10.08 16.95
N GLY A 113 13.43 -10.27 17.04
CA GLY A 113 12.45 -9.48 16.30
C GLY A 113 12.51 -9.67 14.79
N TYR A 114 12.00 -8.70 14.08
CA TYR A 114 12.06 -8.64 12.63
C TYR A 114 13.23 -7.76 12.20
N PHE A 115 14.37 -8.35 11.82
CA PHE A 115 15.64 -7.65 11.52
C PHE A 115 16.17 -6.80 12.68
N GLY A 116 15.78 -7.12 13.91
CA GLY A 116 16.00 -6.39 15.14
C GLY A 116 14.70 -5.86 15.76
N ILE A 117 14.77 -5.43 17.00
CA ILE A 117 13.68 -4.73 17.70
C ILE A 117 14.04 -3.25 17.80
N GLY A 118 13.28 -2.37 17.16
CA GLY A 118 13.48 -0.93 17.25
C GLY A 118 12.92 -0.37 18.56
N VAL A 119 13.76 0.29 19.35
CA VAL A 119 13.31 0.98 20.57
C VAL A 119 13.91 2.38 20.66
N GLU A 120 13.12 3.33 21.16
CA GLU A 120 13.53 4.72 21.33
C GLU A 120 13.71 5.08 22.79
N LYS A 121 14.71 5.93 23.06
CA LYS A 121 14.97 6.43 24.41
C LYS A 121 13.73 7.09 25.02
N ASP A 122 13.47 6.77 26.27
CA ASP A 122 12.36 7.29 27.09
C ASP A 122 10.95 6.85 26.66
N LYS A 123 10.82 6.09 25.57
CA LYS A 123 9.55 5.47 25.17
C LYS A 123 9.26 4.21 26.00
N GLU A 124 7.97 3.93 26.14
CA GLU A 124 7.45 2.80 26.90
C GLU A 124 6.93 1.72 25.96
N TYR A 125 7.22 0.48 26.33
CA TYR A 125 6.81 -0.72 25.61
C TYR A 125 6.02 -1.61 26.56
N ARG A 126 4.90 -2.14 26.10
CA ARG A 126 4.08 -3.12 26.81
C ARG A 126 4.60 -4.50 26.49
N PHE A 127 5.16 -5.17 27.45
CA PHE A 127 5.45 -6.59 27.39
C PHE A 127 4.25 -7.34 27.96
N SER A 128 3.77 -8.36 27.27
CA SER A 128 2.75 -9.27 27.77
C SER A 128 3.12 -10.71 27.46
N VAL A 129 2.61 -11.63 28.28
CA VAL A 129 2.84 -13.06 28.12
C VAL A 129 1.72 -13.84 28.81
N TRP A 130 1.25 -14.90 28.18
CA TRP A 130 0.47 -15.91 28.87
C TRP A 130 1.41 -16.81 29.62
N ALA A 131 1.20 -16.95 30.94
CA ALA A 131 2.12 -17.68 31.80
C ALA A 131 1.40 -18.41 32.93
N LYS A 132 2.06 -19.48 33.42
CA LYS A 132 1.71 -20.15 34.67
C LYS A 132 2.97 -20.61 35.41
N ALA A 133 2.89 -20.70 36.74
CA ALA A 133 3.93 -21.24 37.60
C ALA A 133 3.46 -22.56 38.22
N PRO A 134 3.73 -23.73 37.61
CA PRO A 134 3.13 -25.02 38.00
C PRO A 134 3.45 -25.46 39.45
N GLN A 135 4.53 -24.93 40.02
CA GLN A 135 4.97 -25.21 41.39
C GLN A 135 4.68 -24.05 42.35
N GLY A 136 3.73 -23.19 42.02
CA GLY A 136 3.40 -21.99 42.76
C GLY A 136 4.05 -20.73 42.15
N GLN A 137 4.54 -19.82 43.00
CA GLN A 137 5.08 -18.53 42.54
C GLN A 137 6.41 -18.66 41.80
N SER A 138 6.54 -17.99 40.66
CA SER A 138 7.79 -17.85 39.91
C SER A 138 8.04 -16.38 39.54
N GLN A 139 9.21 -16.06 39.00
CA GLN A 139 9.57 -14.70 38.53
C GLN A 139 10.44 -14.78 37.29
N ILE A 140 10.18 -13.90 36.32
CA ILE A 140 11.04 -13.69 35.17
C ILE A 140 11.59 -12.26 35.16
N ARG A 141 12.74 -12.09 34.49
CA ARG A 141 13.33 -10.78 34.15
C ARG A 141 13.19 -10.58 32.66
N VAL A 142 12.61 -9.46 32.26
CA VAL A 142 12.43 -9.02 30.88
C VAL A 142 13.42 -7.89 30.62
N GLN A 143 14.25 -8.04 29.60
CA GLN A 143 15.36 -7.13 29.30
C GLN A 143 15.32 -6.69 27.83
N LEU A 144 15.63 -5.41 27.60
CA LEU A 144 16.04 -4.92 26.28
C LEU A 144 17.58 -4.90 26.24
N ILE A 145 18.13 -5.52 25.21
CA ILE A 145 19.58 -5.67 25.10
C ILE A 145 20.08 -5.26 23.72
N ASN A 146 21.37 -4.87 23.66
CA ASN A 146 22.11 -4.80 22.42
C ASN A 146 23.18 -5.91 22.42
N GLU A 147 23.01 -6.93 21.61
CA GLU A 147 23.92 -8.08 21.57
C GLU A 147 25.33 -7.73 21.06
N GLN A 148 25.45 -6.69 20.22
CA GLN A 148 26.73 -6.23 19.70
C GLN A 148 27.52 -5.38 20.69
N ALA A 149 26.92 -4.94 21.80
CA ALA A 149 27.62 -4.20 22.84
C ALA A 149 28.52 -5.11 23.67
N MET A 150 29.55 -4.54 24.31
CA MET A 150 30.34 -5.28 25.28
C MET A 150 29.43 -5.87 26.37
N TYR A 151 29.75 -7.08 26.84
CA TYR A 151 28.91 -7.88 27.74
C TYR A 151 28.28 -7.10 28.88
N GLU A 152 29.07 -6.25 29.55
CA GLU A 152 28.63 -5.40 30.68
C GLU A 152 27.62 -4.32 30.30
N ARG A 153 27.49 -3.99 29.00
CA ARG A 153 26.59 -2.95 28.47
C ARG A 153 25.50 -3.51 27.55
N GLN A 154 25.37 -4.82 27.49
CA GLN A 154 24.34 -5.42 26.64
C GLN A 154 22.93 -5.09 27.15
N ASN A 155 22.68 -5.29 28.45
CA ASN A 155 21.41 -4.94 29.06
C ASN A 155 21.34 -3.43 29.34
N PHE A 156 20.35 -2.77 28.73
CA PHE A 156 20.14 -1.33 28.93
C PHE A 156 18.76 -0.99 29.53
N SER A 157 17.84 -1.95 29.61
CA SER A 157 16.56 -1.80 30.31
C SER A 157 16.09 -3.15 30.83
N GLU A 158 15.57 -3.18 32.05
CA GLU A 158 15.10 -4.41 32.69
C GLU A 158 13.89 -4.13 33.57
N VAL A 159 12.95 -5.07 33.57
CA VAL A 159 11.83 -5.15 34.52
C VAL A 159 11.69 -6.57 35.01
N LYS A 160 11.09 -6.74 36.19
CA LYS A 160 10.75 -8.05 36.76
C LYS A 160 9.24 -8.27 36.67
N LEU A 161 8.83 -9.50 36.43
CA LEU A 161 7.44 -9.89 36.37
C LEU A 161 7.22 -11.15 37.23
N ASP A 162 6.36 -11.01 38.24
CA ASP A 162 5.97 -12.12 39.12
C ASP A 162 4.82 -12.89 38.50
N ILE A 163 4.98 -14.22 38.39
CA ILE A 163 3.96 -15.16 37.91
C ILE A 163 3.42 -15.88 39.13
N THR A 164 2.19 -15.58 39.48
CA THR A 164 1.59 -15.99 40.76
C THR A 164 0.55 -17.10 40.67
N SER A 165 0.07 -17.41 39.46
CA SER A 165 -0.96 -18.43 39.24
C SER A 165 -0.36 -19.76 38.79
N THR A 166 -0.96 -20.88 39.24
CA THR A 166 -0.71 -22.20 38.72
C THR A 166 -1.47 -22.49 37.42
N ASP A 167 -2.49 -21.68 37.15
CA ASP A 167 -3.27 -21.72 35.91
C ASP A 167 -2.79 -20.66 34.93
N TRP A 168 -3.06 -20.86 33.63
CA TRP A 168 -2.72 -19.91 32.60
C TRP A 168 -3.44 -18.57 32.81
N GLN A 169 -2.66 -17.49 32.83
CA GLN A 169 -3.16 -16.12 32.89
C GLN A 169 -2.28 -15.22 32.04
N LYS A 170 -2.85 -14.13 31.52
CA LYS A 170 -2.12 -13.06 30.85
C LYS A 170 -1.49 -12.16 31.89
N TYR A 171 -0.18 -11.96 31.79
CA TYR A 171 0.59 -11.02 32.62
C TYR A 171 1.14 -9.92 31.75
N GLU A 172 1.20 -8.72 32.30
CA GLU A 172 1.69 -7.55 31.59
C GLU A 172 2.62 -6.72 32.47
N VAL A 173 3.63 -6.09 31.83
CA VAL A 173 4.49 -5.12 32.46
C VAL A 173 5.00 -4.10 31.43
N VAL A 174 5.19 -2.88 31.87
CA VAL A 174 5.76 -1.83 31.00
C VAL A 174 7.26 -1.77 31.20
N ILE A 175 8.02 -1.83 30.11
CA ILE A 175 9.46 -1.60 30.09
C ILE A 175 9.74 -0.27 29.37
N LYS A 176 10.50 0.63 30.04
CA LYS A 176 10.93 1.89 29.46
C LYS A 176 12.34 1.74 28.90
N SER A 177 12.54 2.14 27.64
CA SER A 177 13.88 2.09 27.04
C SER A 177 14.74 3.24 27.55
N SER A 178 15.96 2.91 28.01
CA SER A 178 16.94 3.92 28.48
C SER A 178 17.75 4.55 27.33
N ARG A 179 17.63 4.01 26.10
CA ARG A 179 18.31 4.55 24.93
C ARG A 179 17.56 4.21 23.63
N THR A 180 17.90 4.89 22.55
CA THR A 180 17.48 4.54 21.20
C THR A 180 18.38 3.44 20.65
N GLU A 181 17.77 2.32 20.20
CA GLU A 181 18.46 1.18 19.61
C GLU A 181 17.61 0.60 18.48
N PRO A 182 18.08 0.67 17.23
CA PRO A 182 17.31 0.17 16.09
C PRO A 182 17.31 -1.36 15.96
N LYS A 183 18.28 -2.05 16.57
CA LYS A 183 18.44 -3.50 16.49
C LYS A 183 18.64 -4.12 17.87
N ALA A 184 17.75 -3.79 18.81
CA ALA A 184 17.72 -4.45 20.11
C ALA A 184 17.17 -5.88 19.96
N ASN A 185 17.35 -6.66 21.04
CA ASN A 185 16.69 -7.94 21.25
C ASN A 185 15.91 -7.90 22.56
N LEU A 186 14.83 -8.68 22.63
CA LEU A 186 14.10 -8.97 23.84
C LEU A 186 14.70 -10.21 24.50
N ARG A 187 15.10 -10.13 25.77
CA ARG A 187 15.64 -11.26 26.53
C ARG A 187 14.79 -11.52 27.77
N ILE A 188 14.45 -12.78 28.00
CA ILE A 188 13.63 -13.24 29.13
C ILE A 188 14.44 -14.27 29.89
N PHE A 189 14.71 -14.04 31.17
CA PHE A 189 15.39 -15.01 32.05
C PHE A 189 14.51 -15.41 33.24
N LEU A 190 14.48 -16.69 33.55
CA LEU A 190 13.99 -17.18 34.82
C LEU A 190 14.82 -16.59 35.96
N SER A 191 14.19 -16.00 36.96
CA SER A 191 14.86 -15.41 38.16
C SER A 191 14.42 -16.01 39.50
N SER A 192 13.71 -17.13 39.44
CA SER A 192 13.31 -17.94 40.59
C SER A 192 13.80 -19.39 40.44
N LYS A 193 13.66 -20.21 41.50
CA LYS A 193 13.91 -21.66 41.44
C LYS A 193 12.77 -22.43 40.83
N ASN A 194 11.54 -21.94 40.98
CA ASN A 194 10.34 -22.58 40.44
C ASN A 194 10.25 -22.39 38.94
N PRO A 195 9.87 -23.42 38.20
CA PRO A 195 9.68 -23.33 36.77
C PRO A 195 8.55 -22.39 36.40
N VAL A 196 8.61 -21.86 35.17
CA VAL A 196 7.55 -21.07 34.56
C VAL A 196 7.25 -21.56 33.17
N CYS A 197 5.98 -21.60 32.80
CA CYS A 197 5.52 -21.85 31.45
C CYS A 197 5.19 -20.51 30.79
N LEU A 198 5.64 -20.30 29.56
CA LEU A 198 5.43 -19.07 28.79
C LEU A 198 4.87 -19.40 27.43
N GLU A 199 3.81 -18.68 27.04
CA GLU A 199 3.15 -18.75 25.74
C GLU A 199 2.76 -17.33 25.31
N HIS A 200 2.59 -17.08 24.01
CA HIS A 200 2.20 -15.80 23.40
C HIS A 200 2.98 -14.61 23.98
N VAL A 201 4.30 -14.67 23.79
CA VAL A 201 5.21 -13.59 24.23
C VAL A 201 5.10 -12.41 23.27
N SER A 202 4.77 -11.25 23.78
CA SER A 202 4.46 -10.07 22.98
C SER A 202 5.15 -8.81 23.52
N LEU A 203 5.54 -7.91 22.61
CA LEU A 203 6.12 -6.60 22.92
C LEU A 203 5.60 -5.55 21.95
N PHE A 204 4.82 -4.60 22.44
CA PHE A 204 4.30 -3.49 21.64
C PHE A 204 4.81 -2.13 22.15
N PRO A 205 5.04 -1.14 21.26
CA PRO A 205 5.12 0.24 21.72
C PRO A 205 3.77 0.65 22.33
N LYS A 206 3.77 1.43 23.40
CA LYS A 206 2.52 2.00 23.97
C LYS A 206 1.92 3.06 23.06
N ASP A 207 2.74 3.76 22.28
CA ASP A 207 2.34 4.80 21.34
C ASP A 207 2.05 4.18 19.97
N THR A 208 0.98 3.36 19.87
CA THR A 208 0.46 2.82 18.63
C THR A 208 -0.48 3.82 17.94
N TYR A 209 -0.80 3.56 16.66
CA TYR A 209 -1.78 4.37 15.96
C TYR A 209 -3.14 4.35 16.67
N LYS A 210 -3.72 5.55 16.90
CA LYS A 210 -4.94 5.77 17.72
C LYS A 210 -4.82 5.23 19.16
N ASN A 211 -3.62 4.97 19.66
CA ASN A 211 -3.33 4.41 20.99
C ASN A 211 -4.05 3.08 21.27
N ARG A 212 -4.30 2.27 20.25
CA ARG A 212 -4.94 0.96 20.41
C ARG A 212 -3.97 -0.05 21.01
N GLU A 213 -4.47 -0.85 21.91
CA GLU A 213 -3.75 -2.02 22.39
C GLU A 213 -3.52 -2.98 21.24
N ASN A 214 -2.31 -3.56 21.15
CA ASN A 214 -1.90 -4.44 20.04
C ASN A 214 -2.18 -3.81 18.66
N GLY A 215 -2.02 -2.50 18.56
CA GLY A 215 -2.37 -1.70 17.40
C GLY A 215 -1.29 -1.64 16.34
N LEU A 216 -1.50 -0.74 15.39
CA LEU A 216 -0.62 -0.56 14.25
C LEU A 216 0.57 0.33 14.61
N ARG A 217 1.67 0.15 13.89
CA ARG A 217 2.83 1.04 13.93
C ARG A 217 2.42 2.45 13.49
N LYS A 218 2.61 3.41 14.40
CA LYS A 218 2.01 4.74 14.30
C LYS A 218 2.47 5.51 13.07
N ASP A 219 3.78 5.60 12.84
CA ASP A 219 4.35 6.35 11.72
C ASP A 219 3.87 5.83 10.35
N LEU A 220 3.76 4.51 10.20
CA LEU A 220 3.29 3.89 8.96
C LEU A 220 1.79 4.13 8.75
N ALA A 221 0.95 3.97 9.78
CA ALA A 221 -0.48 4.20 9.68
C ALA A 221 -0.82 5.70 9.45
N GLU A 222 -0.10 6.63 10.10
CA GLU A 222 -0.22 8.07 9.85
C GLU A 222 0.17 8.44 8.42
N ALA A 223 1.16 7.75 7.83
CA ALA A 223 1.52 7.95 6.43
C ALA A 223 0.41 7.48 5.46
N LEU A 224 -0.37 6.44 5.82
CA LEU A 224 -1.55 6.04 5.04
C LEU A 224 -2.68 7.07 5.17
N GLU A 225 -2.98 7.53 6.38
CA GLU A 225 -3.98 8.57 6.63
C GLU A 225 -3.66 9.86 5.87
N ASP A 226 -2.37 10.24 5.79
CA ASP A 226 -1.88 11.46 5.13
C ASP A 226 -2.08 11.45 3.59
N ILE A 227 -2.28 10.30 2.96
CA ILE A 227 -2.66 10.22 1.53
C ILE A 227 -4.11 10.66 1.31
N HIS A 228 -5.01 10.49 2.29
CA HIS A 228 -6.47 10.63 2.16
C HIS A 228 -7.05 9.65 1.12
N PRO A 229 -6.79 8.34 1.26
CA PRO A 229 -7.23 7.37 0.28
C PRO A 229 -8.76 7.23 0.28
N GLY A 230 -9.34 7.05 -0.90
CA GLY A 230 -10.78 6.79 -1.04
C GLY A 230 -11.14 5.31 -0.92
N VAL A 231 -10.19 4.40 -1.13
CA VAL A 231 -10.36 2.95 -1.04
C VAL A 231 -9.09 2.30 -0.51
N PHE A 232 -9.25 1.18 0.21
CA PHE A 232 -8.16 0.36 0.70
C PHE A 232 -8.41 -1.10 0.31
N ARG A 233 -7.62 -1.62 -0.64
CA ARG A 233 -7.64 -3.01 -1.09
C ARG A 233 -6.73 -3.85 -0.21
N PHE A 234 -7.25 -4.96 0.33
CA PHE A 234 -6.55 -5.90 1.20
C PHE A 234 -7.11 -7.34 1.06
N PRO A 235 -6.48 -8.39 1.57
CA PRO A 235 -5.19 -8.46 2.25
C PRO A 235 -4.00 -8.51 1.29
N GLY A 236 -4.25 -8.44 -0.01
CA GLY A 236 -3.22 -8.46 -1.01
C GLY A 236 -3.66 -8.87 -2.41
N GLY A 237 -2.67 -9.23 -3.17
CA GLY A 237 -2.68 -9.82 -4.49
C GLY A 237 -2.51 -11.35 -4.42
N CYS A 238 -1.34 -11.88 -4.85
CA CYS A 238 -1.07 -13.33 -4.90
C CYS A 238 -1.16 -14.04 -3.53
N ILE A 239 -1.07 -13.33 -2.42
CA ILE A 239 -1.23 -13.90 -1.09
C ILE A 239 -2.65 -14.44 -0.85
N VAL A 240 -3.65 -13.90 -1.55
CA VAL A 240 -5.05 -14.36 -1.51
C VAL A 240 -5.16 -15.80 -2.03
N GLU A 241 -4.38 -16.12 -3.06
CA GLU A 241 -4.35 -17.42 -3.72
C GLU A 241 -3.55 -18.46 -2.96
N GLY A 242 -2.42 -18.02 -2.35
CA GLY A 242 -1.40 -18.90 -1.80
C GLY A 242 -0.58 -19.62 -2.85
N THR A 243 0.53 -20.23 -2.45
CA THR A 243 1.27 -21.19 -3.28
C THR A 243 0.44 -22.45 -3.50
N THR A 244 -0.25 -22.89 -2.46
CA THR A 244 -1.27 -23.95 -2.47
C THR A 244 -2.54 -23.43 -1.82
N LEU A 245 -3.68 -24.10 -2.00
CA LEU A 245 -4.93 -23.68 -1.36
C LEU A 245 -4.86 -23.69 0.17
N ASP A 246 -4.01 -24.53 0.76
CA ASP A 246 -3.82 -24.60 2.22
C ASP A 246 -3.10 -23.35 2.76
N THR A 247 -2.26 -22.73 1.94
CA THR A 247 -1.50 -21.51 2.32
C THR A 247 -2.17 -20.21 1.85
N ARG A 248 -3.39 -20.30 1.25
CA ARG A 248 -4.17 -19.12 0.89
C ARG A 248 -4.50 -18.28 2.12
N TYR A 249 -4.70 -16.99 1.93
CA TYR A 249 -5.14 -16.12 3.02
C TYR A 249 -6.60 -16.45 3.38
N GLN A 250 -6.81 -17.17 4.49
CA GLN A 250 -8.14 -17.52 4.99
C GLN A 250 -8.57 -16.51 6.05
N TRP A 251 -9.46 -15.58 5.70
CA TRP A 251 -9.88 -14.49 6.56
C TRP A 251 -10.47 -14.95 7.91
N LYS A 252 -11.17 -16.10 7.94
CA LYS A 252 -11.73 -16.67 9.16
C LYS A 252 -10.66 -17.06 10.18
N ASN A 253 -9.43 -17.27 9.73
CA ASN A 253 -8.27 -17.52 10.59
C ASN A 253 -7.73 -16.25 11.24
N THR A 254 -8.14 -15.09 10.78
CA THR A 254 -7.58 -13.78 11.13
C THR A 254 -8.48 -12.97 12.07
N ILE A 255 -9.57 -13.56 12.55
CA ILE A 255 -10.54 -12.94 13.47
C ILE A 255 -10.63 -13.68 14.79
N GLY A 256 -11.24 -13.07 15.80
CA GLY A 256 -11.25 -13.57 17.18
C GLY A 256 -9.97 -13.22 17.95
N PRO A 257 -9.76 -13.82 19.13
CA PRO A 257 -8.58 -13.57 19.98
C PRO A 257 -7.27 -13.83 19.23
N VAL A 258 -6.34 -12.88 19.30
CA VAL A 258 -5.06 -12.96 18.56
C VAL A 258 -4.21 -14.15 19.01
N GLU A 259 -4.35 -14.57 20.25
CA GLU A 259 -3.66 -15.71 20.82
C GLU A 259 -4.06 -17.06 20.20
N ASN A 260 -5.25 -17.12 19.60
CA ASN A 260 -5.78 -18.35 18.97
C ASN A 260 -5.84 -18.25 17.43
N ARG A 261 -5.14 -17.28 16.82
CA ARG A 261 -5.03 -17.17 15.36
C ARG A 261 -3.87 -18.04 14.88
N PRO A 262 -4.10 -19.03 13.98
CA PRO A 262 -3.05 -19.95 13.55
C PRO A 262 -2.01 -19.27 12.68
N LEU A 263 -0.81 -19.81 12.70
CA LEU A 263 0.23 -19.42 11.78
C LEU A 263 -0.14 -19.80 10.34
N ASN A 264 0.19 -18.94 9.39
CA ASN A 264 0.15 -19.25 7.97
C ASN A 264 1.53 -19.09 7.33
N LYS A 265 1.86 -19.95 6.37
CA LYS A 265 3.06 -19.76 5.54
C LYS A 265 2.80 -18.64 4.54
N ASN A 266 3.67 -17.62 4.53
CA ASN A 266 3.53 -16.53 3.58
C ASN A 266 3.82 -17.02 2.15
N ARG A 267 3.00 -16.60 1.19
CA ARG A 267 3.13 -16.90 -0.24
C ARG A 267 4.51 -16.55 -0.79
N TRP A 268 5.14 -15.53 -0.24
CA TRP A 268 6.39 -14.95 -0.72
C TRP A 268 7.65 -15.57 -0.10
N GLU A 269 7.49 -16.53 0.82
CA GLU A 269 8.64 -17.19 1.46
C GLU A 269 9.56 -17.85 0.43
N ASP A 270 9.04 -18.60 -0.53
CA ASP A 270 9.81 -19.42 -1.48
C ASP A 270 9.83 -18.83 -2.92
N THR A 271 9.47 -17.57 -3.14
CA THR A 271 9.21 -17.07 -4.51
C THR A 271 10.45 -16.50 -5.17
N PHE A 272 11.31 -15.82 -4.43
CA PHE A 272 12.44 -15.08 -5.00
C PHE A 272 13.78 -15.67 -4.59
N ASP A 273 14.44 -16.41 -5.48
CA ASP A 273 15.74 -17.04 -5.25
C ASP A 273 16.84 -16.06 -4.84
N TYR A 274 16.75 -14.81 -5.31
CA TYR A 274 17.77 -13.79 -5.04
C TYR A 274 17.64 -13.15 -3.65
N ARG A 275 16.49 -13.29 -2.97
CA ARG A 275 16.24 -12.81 -1.60
C ARG A 275 15.26 -13.75 -0.90
N TYR A 276 15.80 -14.82 -0.37
CA TYR A 276 15.04 -15.84 0.34
C TYR A 276 15.00 -15.56 1.84
N PHE A 277 13.82 -15.68 2.43
CA PHE A 277 13.57 -15.55 3.87
C PHE A 277 12.81 -16.78 4.36
N ALA A 278 13.56 -17.76 4.90
CA ALA A 278 13.03 -19.05 5.38
C ALA A 278 12.05 -18.95 6.57
N ASP A 279 11.86 -17.76 7.12
CA ASP A 279 11.08 -17.45 8.29
C ASP A 279 9.94 -16.46 8.01
N TYR A 280 9.50 -16.37 6.75
CA TYR A 280 8.42 -15.47 6.36
C TYR A 280 7.07 -16.14 6.53
N TYR A 281 6.52 -16.00 7.72
CA TYR A 281 5.20 -16.49 8.12
C TYR A 281 4.28 -15.33 8.50
N GLN A 282 2.98 -15.59 8.53
CA GLN A 282 1.95 -14.66 8.95
C GLN A 282 1.37 -15.09 10.29
N SER A 283 1.50 -14.25 11.31
CA SER A 283 0.89 -14.48 12.62
C SER A 283 -0.60 -14.16 12.66
N TYR A 284 -1.11 -13.52 11.60
CA TYR A 284 -2.46 -12.99 11.52
C TYR A 284 -2.83 -11.99 12.63
N GLY A 285 -1.82 -11.39 13.28
CA GLY A 285 -2.05 -10.31 14.23
C GLY A 285 -2.71 -9.10 13.58
N LEU A 286 -2.29 -8.77 12.35
CA LEU A 286 -3.02 -7.87 11.44
C LEU A 286 -3.95 -8.75 10.59
N GLY A 287 -5.23 -8.77 10.95
CA GLY A 287 -6.26 -9.55 10.30
C GLY A 287 -7.37 -8.71 9.70
N PHE A 288 -8.44 -9.37 9.25
CA PHE A 288 -9.55 -8.67 8.58
C PHE A 288 -10.25 -7.66 9.47
N PHE A 289 -10.42 -7.95 10.76
CA PHE A 289 -10.98 -6.97 11.69
C PHE A 289 -10.13 -5.69 11.75
N GLU A 290 -8.82 -5.85 11.89
CA GLU A 290 -7.88 -4.75 11.98
C GLU A 290 -7.80 -3.97 10.66
N PHE A 291 -7.94 -4.62 9.50
CA PHE A 291 -8.03 -3.94 8.19
C PHE A 291 -9.32 -3.13 8.06
N PHE A 292 -10.48 -3.66 8.45
CA PHE A 292 -11.72 -2.89 8.45
C PHE A 292 -11.66 -1.69 9.39
N GLN A 293 -11.09 -1.87 10.58
CA GLN A 293 -10.89 -0.80 11.54
C GLN A 293 -9.95 0.29 11.01
N LEU A 294 -8.87 -0.11 10.33
CA LEU A 294 -7.97 0.85 9.66
C LEU A 294 -8.71 1.63 8.56
N CYS A 295 -9.56 0.96 7.76
CA CYS A 295 -10.35 1.63 6.72
C CYS A 295 -11.23 2.74 7.31
N GLU A 296 -11.90 2.50 8.44
CA GLU A 296 -12.67 3.54 9.13
C GLU A 296 -11.79 4.69 9.61
N ASP A 297 -10.64 4.37 10.21
CA ASP A 297 -9.71 5.37 10.74
C ASP A 297 -9.19 6.33 9.69
N ILE A 298 -8.80 5.81 8.52
CA ILE A 298 -8.28 6.60 7.40
C ILE A 298 -9.37 7.07 6.43
N LYS A 299 -10.65 6.74 6.73
CA LYS A 299 -11.84 7.10 5.94
C LYS A 299 -11.79 6.56 4.50
N ALA A 300 -11.25 5.37 4.32
CA ALA A 300 -11.22 4.65 3.06
C ALA A 300 -12.33 3.59 2.99
N GLU A 301 -12.90 3.40 1.81
CA GLU A 301 -13.84 2.30 1.56
C GLU A 301 -13.08 0.96 1.59
N PRO A 302 -13.50 -0.05 2.38
CA PRO A 302 -12.84 -1.35 2.38
C PRO A 302 -13.14 -2.12 1.09
N LEU A 303 -12.08 -2.67 0.49
CA LEU A 303 -12.18 -3.58 -0.66
C LEU A 303 -11.39 -4.86 -0.34
N PRO A 304 -11.99 -5.80 0.38
CA PRO A 304 -11.38 -7.11 0.59
C PRO A 304 -11.39 -7.94 -0.70
N VAL A 305 -10.34 -8.74 -0.90
CA VAL A 305 -10.22 -9.70 -2.00
C VAL A 305 -10.15 -11.10 -1.41
N LEU A 306 -10.95 -12.03 -1.95
CA LEU A 306 -11.04 -13.42 -1.51
C LEU A 306 -10.70 -14.42 -2.61
N SER A 307 -10.24 -15.61 -2.18
CA SER A 307 -9.93 -16.71 -3.09
C SER A 307 -11.18 -17.26 -3.76
N VAL A 308 -11.08 -17.60 -5.03
CA VAL A 308 -12.09 -18.26 -5.85
C VAL A 308 -11.88 -19.79 -5.91
N GLY A 309 -11.03 -20.34 -5.04
CA GLY A 309 -10.65 -21.76 -5.07
C GLY A 309 -9.56 -22.09 -6.08
N LEU A 310 -8.80 -21.09 -6.51
CA LEU A 310 -7.62 -21.24 -7.36
C LEU A 310 -6.36 -20.99 -6.54
N ALA A 311 -5.43 -21.93 -6.54
CA ALA A 311 -4.04 -21.65 -6.17
C ALA A 311 -3.38 -20.83 -7.27
N CYS A 312 -2.27 -20.15 -6.95
CA CYS A 312 -1.61 -19.23 -7.89
C CYS A 312 -1.32 -19.88 -9.25
N GLN A 313 -1.96 -19.39 -10.30
CA GLN A 313 -1.83 -19.95 -11.65
C GLN A 313 -0.45 -19.75 -12.27
N PHE A 314 0.39 -18.84 -11.77
CA PHE A 314 1.79 -18.71 -12.21
C PHE A 314 2.65 -19.93 -11.82
N GLN A 315 2.24 -20.66 -10.79
CA GLN A 315 3.02 -21.76 -10.21
C GLN A 315 2.32 -23.12 -10.31
N ASN A 316 1.01 -23.15 -10.63
CA ASN A 316 0.21 -24.34 -10.52
C ASN A 316 -0.66 -24.59 -11.76
N GLY A 317 -0.94 -25.87 -12.04
CA GLY A 317 -1.92 -26.31 -12.99
C GLY A 317 -3.25 -26.71 -12.34
N GLU A 318 -4.20 -27.19 -13.14
CA GLU A 318 -5.59 -27.48 -12.72
C GLU A 318 -5.69 -28.40 -11.50
N SER A 319 -4.80 -29.36 -11.34
CA SER A 319 -4.81 -30.32 -10.21
C SER A 319 -4.55 -29.69 -8.82
N ALA A 320 -4.06 -28.45 -8.79
CA ALA A 320 -3.82 -27.72 -7.54
C ALA A 320 -5.01 -26.83 -7.13
N HIS A 321 -6.05 -26.76 -7.98
CA HIS A 321 -7.23 -25.94 -7.77
C HIS A 321 -8.36 -26.79 -7.14
N ALA A 322 -9.28 -26.14 -6.45
CA ALA A 322 -10.50 -26.77 -5.98
C ALA A 322 -11.34 -27.28 -7.17
N ALA A 323 -11.89 -28.48 -7.07
CA ALA A 323 -12.81 -28.98 -8.07
C ALA A 323 -14.10 -28.12 -8.10
N MET A 324 -14.80 -28.13 -9.24
CA MET A 324 -16.01 -27.29 -9.41
C MET A 324 -17.14 -27.62 -8.42
N ASP A 325 -17.23 -28.85 -7.95
CA ASP A 325 -18.19 -29.33 -6.94
C ASP A 325 -17.70 -29.10 -5.49
N GLU A 326 -16.47 -28.63 -5.29
CA GLU A 326 -15.85 -28.29 -4.00
C GLU A 326 -15.79 -26.78 -3.74
N LEU A 327 -16.46 -25.96 -4.54
CA LEU A 327 -16.37 -24.50 -4.39
C LEU A 327 -17.22 -23.92 -3.25
N GLN A 328 -18.15 -24.69 -2.69
CA GLN A 328 -19.07 -24.16 -1.67
C GLN A 328 -18.38 -23.52 -0.47
N PRO A 329 -17.30 -24.09 0.12
CA PRO A 329 -16.59 -23.43 1.24
C PRO A 329 -16.03 -22.04 0.89
N PHE A 330 -15.56 -21.84 -0.35
CA PHE A 330 -15.05 -20.54 -0.81
C PHE A 330 -16.18 -19.53 -1.07
N ILE A 331 -17.34 -19.99 -1.57
CA ILE A 331 -18.54 -19.17 -1.71
C ILE A 331 -19.04 -18.74 -0.33
N ASP A 332 -19.07 -19.67 0.64
CA ASP A 332 -19.44 -19.38 2.02
C ASP A 332 -18.47 -18.37 2.65
N ASP A 333 -17.18 -18.44 2.35
CA ASP A 333 -16.21 -17.43 2.80
C ASP A 333 -16.60 -16.01 2.35
N CYS A 334 -17.07 -15.84 1.11
CA CYS A 334 -17.55 -14.56 0.60
C CYS A 334 -18.84 -14.09 1.32
N LEU A 335 -19.83 -14.97 1.45
CA LEU A 335 -21.10 -14.64 2.08
C LEU A 335 -20.95 -14.35 3.58
N ASP A 336 -20.12 -15.11 4.26
CA ASP A 336 -19.81 -14.95 5.68
C ASP A 336 -19.03 -13.66 5.95
N LEU A 337 -18.10 -13.28 5.04
CA LEU A 337 -17.39 -12.00 5.16
C LEU A 337 -18.32 -10.82 5.04
N ILE A 338 -19.27 -10.85 4.10
CA ILE A 338 -20.25 -9.77 3.96
C ILE A 338 -21.11 -9.68 5.25
N GLU A 339 -21.50 -10.82 5.83
CA GLU A 339 -22.22 -10.83 7.10
C GLU A 339 -21.33 -10.34 8.26
N PHE A 340 -20.05 -10.74 8.31
CA PHE A 340 -19.11 -10.21 9.31
C PHE A 340 -18.99 -8.69 9.22
N ALA A 341 -18.82 -8.15 8.02
CA ALA A 341 -18.67 -6.71 7.83
C ALA A 341 -19.96 -5.92 8.02
N ASN A 342 -21.09 -6.43 7.53
CA ASN A 342 -22.33 -5.64 7.39
C ASN A 342 -23.51 -6.21 8.18
N GLY A 343 -23.44 -7.43 8.67
CA GLY A 343 -24.53 -8.06 9.40
C GLY A 343 -24.78 -7.42 10.76
N PRO A 344 -26.00 -7.57 11.32
CA PRO A 344 -26.31 -7.08 12.66
C PRO A 344 -25.49 -7.82 13.73
N ALA A 345 -25.29 -7.17 14.89
CA ALA A 345 -24.43 -7.68 15.96
C ALA A 345 -24.92 -9.01 16.60
N ASP A 346 -26.16 -9.41 16.34
CA ASP A 346 -26.74 -10.68 16.79
C ASP A 346 -26.72 -11.77 15.72
N SER A 347 -26.27 -11.48 14.49
CA SER A 347 -26.04 -12.51 13.47
C SER A 347 -24.81 -13.33 13.78
N LYS A 348 -24.65 -14.49 13.11
CA LYS A 348 -23.53 -15.42 13.36
C LYS A 348 -22.17 -14.74 13.29
N TRP A 349 -21.89 -14.01 12.22
CA TRP A 349 -20.60 -13.38 12.00
C TRP A 349 -20.53 -11.94 12.54
N GLY A 350 -21.64 -11.21 12.54
CA GLY A 350 -21.73 -9.90 13.17
C GLY A 350 -21.50 -9.94 14.68
N LYS A 351 -21.87 -11.06 15.35
CA LYS A 351 -21.60 -11.28 16.77
C LYS A 351 -20.10 -11.35 17.05
N ILE A 352 -19.33 -12.05 16.20
CA ILE A 352 -17.87 -12.13 16.36
C ILE A 352 -17.24 -10.74 16.21
N ARG A 353 -17.68 -9.93 15.21
CA ARG A 353 -17.27 -8.54 15.08
C ARG A 353 -17.57 -7.73 16.34
N ALA A 354 -18.77 -7.87 16.89
CA ALA A 354 -19.17 -7.17 18.11
C ALA A 354 -18.35 -7.59 19.33
N GLU A 355 -18.06 -8.89 19.50
CA GLU A 355 -17.18 -9.43 20.54
C GLU A 355 -15.74 -8.94 20.42
N MET A 356 -15.29 -8.64 19.20
CA MET A 356 -13.99 -7.99 18.93
C MET A 356 -14.01 -6.46 19.20
N GLY A 357 -15.12 -5.93 19.67
CA GLY A 357 -15.24 -4.52 20.09
C GLY A 357 -15.87 -3.56 19.07
N HIS A 358 -16.45 -4.08 17.97
CA HIS A 358 -17.09 -3.27 16.94
C HIS A 358 -18.52 -3.77 16.63
N PRO A 359 -19.53 -3.39 17.42
CA PRO A 359 -20.91 -3.84 17.22
C PRO A 359 -21.55 -3.28 15.94
N GLU A 360 -21.15 -2.08 15.51
CA GLU A 360 -21.69 -1.44 14.31
C GLU A 360 -21.14 -2.06 13.01
N PRO A 361 -21.92 -2.08 11.91
CA PRO A 361 -21.44 -2.53 10.60
C PRO A 361 -20.32 -1.64 10.06
N PHE A 362 -19.34 -2.24 9.38
CA PHE A 362 -18.31 -1.52 8.62
C PHE A 362 -18.81 -0.95 7.28
N ASN A 363 -20.02 -1.32 6.85
CA ASN A 363 -20.66 -0.83 5.64
C ASN A 363 -19.86 -1.09 4.35
N MET A 364 -19.22 -2.24 4.27
CA MET A 364 -18.49 -2.71 3.09
C MET A 364 -19.38 -2.72 1.85
N LYS A 365 -18.91 -2.15 0.74
CA LYS A 365 -19.64 -2.03 -0.53
C LYS A 365 -19.06 -2.86 -1.67
N TYR A 366 -17.80 -3.24 -1.57
CA TYR A 366 -17.05 -3.90 -2.62
C TYR A 366 -16.49 -5.23 -2.15
N LEU A 367 -16.48 -6.23 -3.04
CA LEU A 367 -15.85 -7.51 -2.81
C LEU A 367 -15.09 -7.94 -4.07
N GLY A 368 -13.77 -8.11 -3.94
CA GLY A 368 -12.93 -8.73 -4.95
C GLY A 368 -13.02 -10.25 -4.86
N ILE A 369 -13.21 -10.93 -5.99
CA ILE A 369 -13.31 -12.39 -6.08
C ILE A 369 -12.24 -12.88 -7.08
N GLY A 370 -11.15 -13.42 -6.53
CA GLY A 370 -9.96 -13.80 -7.28
C GLY A 370 -8.95 -12.65 -7.44
N ASN A 371 -7.71 -12.99 -7.78
CA ASN A 371 -6.60 -12.07 -8.00
C ASN A 371 -5.78 -12.53 -9.21
N GLU A 372 -5.51 -11.65 -10.18
CA GLU A 372 -4.68 -11.90 -11.38
C GLU A 372 -4.99 -13.19 -12.14
N GLN A 373 -6.16 -13.76 -11.95
CA GLN A 373 -6.54 -15.06 -12.52
C GLN A 373 -7.11 -14.91 -13.93
N TRP A 374 -6.95 -15.94 -14.75
CA TRP A 374 -7.25 -15.88 -16.17
C TRP A 374 -7.81 -17.20 -16.71
N ASP A 375 -8.36 -17.13 -17.93
CA ASP A 375 -8.89 -18.23 -18.72
C ASP A 375 -10.04 -19.01 -18.06
N THR A 376 -10.45 -20.09 -18.70
CA THR A 376 -11.57 -20.95 -18.29
C THR A 376 -11.55 -21.35 -16.82
N PRO A 377 -10.41 -21.73 -16.19
CA PRO A 377 -10.39 -22.09 -14.79
C PRO A 377 -10.97 -21.02 -13.88
N TYR A 378 -10.66 -19.75 -14.14
CA TYR A 378 -11.19 -18.63 -13.37
C TYR A 378 -12.63 -18.30 -13.77
N PHE A 379 -12.92 -18.18 -15.06
CA PHE A 379 -14.22 -17.70 -15.53
C PHE A 379 -15.36 -18.62 -15.12
N GLU A 380 -15.15 -19.94 -15.15
CA GLU A 380 -16.16 -20.92 -14.71
C GLU A 380 -16.36 -20.92 -13.19
N ARG A 381 -15.28 -20.80 -12.41
CA ARG A 381 -15.36 -20.75 -10.95
C ARG A 381 -16.03 -19.47 -10.46
N LEU A 382 -15.83 -18.33 -11.12
CA LEU A 382 -16.44 -17.07 -10.72
C LEU A 382 -17.98 -17.08 -10.80
N LYS A 383 -18.56 -17.80 -11.76
CA LYS A 383 -20.02 -17.84 -12.00
C LYS A 383 -20.86 -18.15 -10.75
N PRO A 384 -20.60 -19.24 -10.01
CA PRO A 384 -21.40 -19.57 -8.82
C PRO A 384 -21.22 -18.52 -7.70
N PHE A 385 -20.06 -17.87 -7.58
CA PHE A 385 -19.84 -16.78 -6.61
C PHE A 385 -20.72 -15.57 -6.94
N VAL A 386 -20.66 -15.11 -8.20
CA VAL A 386 -21.49 -13.97 -8.64
C VAL A 386 -22.96 -14.25 -8.40
N LYS A 387 -23.43 -15.47 -8.71
CA LYS A 387 -24.81 -15.88 -8.45
C LYS A 387 -25.16 -15.79 -6.97
N ALA A 388 -24.37 -16.41 -6.09
CA ALA A 388 -24.62 -16.47 -4.66
C ALA A 388 -24.60 -15.08 -4.01
N VAL A 389 -23.61 -14.25 -4.34
CA VAL A 389 -23.52 -12.87 -3.82
C VAL A 389 -24.69 -12.02 -4.29
N ARG A 390 -25.07 -12.09 -5.56
CA ARG A 390 -26.21 -11.32 -6.11
C ARG A 390 -27.54 -11.74 -5.50
N GLU A 391 -27.73 -13.03 -5.22
CA GLU A 391 -28.95 -13.55 -4.61
C GLU A 391 -29.09 -13.08 -3.14
N LYS A 392 -28.02 -13.10 -2.36
CA LYS A 392 -28.07 -12.80 -0.92
C LYS A 392 -27.77 -11.32 -0.61
N TYR A 393 -26.88 -10.69 -1.34
CA TYR A 393 -26.39 -9.33 -1.09
C TYR A 393 -26.31 -8.50 -2.38
N PRO A 394 -27.46 -8.16 -3.01
CA PRO A 394 -27.51 -7.53 -4.35
C PRO A 394 -26.87 -6.14 -4.41
N ASN A 395 -26.62 -5.49 -3.28
CA ASN A 395 -26.01 -4.16 -3.20
C ASN A 395 -24.47 -4.20 -3.14
N ILE A 396 -23.86 -5.39 -2.96
CA ILE A 396 -22.41 -5.53 -2.99
C ILE A 396 -21.93 -5.47 -4.44
N LYS A 397 -21.00 -4.60 -4.70
CA LYS A 397 -20.32 -4.48 -5.99
C LYS A 397 -19.24 -5.55 -6.09
N ILE A 398 -19.31 -6.34 -7.16
CA ILE A 398 -18.36 -7.42 -7.44
C ILE A 398 -17.23 -6.89 -8.31
N VAL A 399 -16.00 -7.12 -7.85
CA VAL A 399 -14.77 -6.84 -8.59
C VAL A 399 -14.19 -8.18 -9.06
N GLY A 400 -14.12 -8.37 -10.39
CA GLY A 400 -13.42 -9.50 -10.99
C GLY A 400 -12.16 -9.05 -11.69
N THR A 401 -11.29 -9.96 -12.09
CA THR A 401 -9.98 -9.65 -12.65
C THR A 401 -9.91 -9.93 -14.17
N SER A 402 -9.12 -9.11 -14.89
CA SER A 402 -8.76 -9.37 -16.29
C SER A 402 -7.44 -10.13 -16.45
N GLY A 403 -6.93 -10.72 -15.38
CA GLY A 403 -5.64 -11.40 -15.34
C GLY A 403 -4.46 -10.46 -15.06
N PRO A 404 -3.21 -10.96 -15.22
CA PRO A 404 -2.00 -10.23 -14.81
C PRO A 404 -1.45 -9.31 -15.90
N ASP A 405 -2.02 -9.34 -17.09
CA ASP A 405 -1.50 -8.61 -18.25
C ASP A 405 -2.32 -7.35 -18.53
N SER A 406 -1.67 -6.30 -19.05
CA SER A 406 -2.34 -5.05 -19.44
C SER A 406 -2.94 -5.08 -20.85
N GLU A 407 -2.57 -6.05 -21.64
CA GLU A 407 -2.99 -6.27 -23.04
C GLU A 407 -2.90 -7.75 -23.44
N GLY A 408 -3.49 -8.07 -24.57
CA GLY A 408 -3.40 -9.38 -25.22
C GLY A 408 -4.49 -10.33 -24.79
N LYS A 409 -4.39 -11.59 -25.23
CA LYS A 409 -5.50 -12.55 -25.17
C LYS A 409 -6.08 -12.74 -23.75
N LYS A 410 -5.24 -12.90 -22.73
CA LYS A 410 -5.72 -13.08 -21.34
C LYS A 410 -6.54 -11.88 -20.87
N PHE A 411 -6.03 -10.68 -21.15
CA PHE A 411 -6.68 -9.42 -20.83
C PHE A 411 -8.02 -9.27 -21.56
N ASP A 412 -8.03 -9.49 -22.86
CA ASP A 412 -9.22 -9.35 -23.69
C ASP A 412 -10.31 -10.36 -23.30
N ASP A 413 -9.94 -11.63 -23.11
CA ASP A 413 -10.85 -12.70 -22.66
C ASP A 413 -11.39 -12.41 -21.25
N GLY A 414 -10.55 -11.87 -20.35
CA GLY A 414 -10.96 -11.44 -19.02
C GLY A 414 -12.03 -10.35 -19.07
N TRP A 415 -11.85 -9.32 -19.90
CA TRP A 415 -12.86 -8.28 -20.10
C TRP A 415 -14.17 -8.82 -20.68
N VAL A 416 -14.10 -9.74 -21.65
CA VAL A 416 -15.30 -10.40 -22.20
C VAL A 416 -16.04 -11.18 -21.10
N ALA A 417 -15.31 -12.00 -20.33
CA ALA A 417 -15.90 -12.79 -19.25
C ALA A 417 -16.53 -11.92 -18.16
N MET A 418 -15.88 -10.82 -17.76
CA MET A 418 -16.41 -9.91 -16.74
C MET A 418 -17.68 -9.19 -17.22
N LYS A 419 -17.75 -8.81 -18.50
CA LYS A 419 -18.98 -8.24 -19.09
C LYS A 419 -20.12 -9.26 -19.11
N GLU A 420 -19.86 -10.50 -19.52
CA GLU A 420 -20.86 -11.58 -19.59
C GLU A 420 -21.41 -11.91 -18.18
N GLN A 421 -20.55 -11.96 -17.17
CA GLN A 421 -20.90 -12.24 -15.80
C GLN A 421 -21.46 -11.03 -15.06
N LYS A 422 -21.49 -9.85 -15.69
CA LYS A 422 -21.99 -8.61 -15.10
C LYS A 422 -21.26 -8.21 -13.82
N ALA A 423 -19.93 -8.35 -13.79
CA ALA A 423 -19.12 -7.74 -12.76
C ALA A 423 -19.35 -6.22 -12.74
N ASP A 424 -19.25 -5.57 -11.59
CA ASP A 424 -19.38 -4.12 -11.48
C ASP A 424 -18.08 -3.42 -11.90
N LEU A 425 -16.95 -4.02 -11.51
CA LEU A 425 -15.61 -3.53 -11.86
C LEU A 425 -14.74 -4.67 -12.41
N VAL A 426 -13.81 -4.28 -13.29
CA VAL A 426 -12.73 -5.15 -13.76
C VAL A 426 -11.42 -4.64 -13.20
N ASP A 427 -10.74 -5.50 -12.46
CA ASP A 427 -9.42 -5.24 -11.87
C ASP A 427 -8.34 -5.48 -12.93
N GLU A 428 -7.62 -4.41 -13.28
CA GLU A 428 -6.52 -4.41 -14.24
C GLU A 428 -5.18 -4.21 -13.51
N HIS A 429 -4.20 -5.05 -13.84
CA HIS A 429 -2.85 -4.98 -13.29
C HIS A 429 -1.81 -4.69 -14.37
N PHE A 430 -0.89 -3.77 -14.09
CA PHE A 430 0.20 -3.46 -15.01
C PHE A 430 1.42 -2.86 -14.36
N TYR A 431 2.52 -3.58 -14.47
CA TYR A 431 3.86 -3.15 -14.15
C TYR A 431 4.62 -3.00 -15.47
N ARG A 432 4.81 -1.78 -15.94
CA ARG A 432 5.33 -1.49 -17.29
C ARG A 432 6.48 -0.47 -17.24
N ASN A 433 7.22 -0.40 -18.35
CA ASN A 433 8.32 0.55 -18.49
C ASN A 433 7.83 1.99 -18.77
N GLU A 434 8.76 2.92 -18.82
CA GLU A 434 8.51 4.34 -19.03
C GLU A 434 7.76 4.62 -20.35
N GLU A 435 8.15 3.95 -21.44
CA GLU A 435 7.54 4.15 -22.75
C GLU A 435 6.05 3.81 -22.75
N TRP A 436 5.67 2.78 -21.98
CA TRP A 436 4.26 2.44 -21.82
C TRP A 436 3.50 3.52 -21.03
N PHE A 437 4.05 4.00 -19.91
CA PHE A 437 3.41 5.04 -19.09
C PHE A 437 3.31 6.39 -19.83
N LEU A 438 4.29 6.72 -20.67
CA LEU A 438 4.25 7.92 -21.53
C LEU A 438 3.37 7.76 -22.77
N GLY A 439 2.93 6.55 -23.10
CA GLY A 439 2.15 6.30 -24.32
C GLY A 439 2.97 6.28 -25.61
N THR A 440 4.29 6.17 -25.51
CA THR A 440 5.23 6.11 -26.64
C THR A 440 5.65 4.69 -27.01
N ALA A 441 5.18 3.69 -26.27
CA ALA A 441 5.43 2.28 -26.59
C ALA A 441 4.87 1.89 -27.97
N PRO A 442 5.46 0.88 -28.66
CA PRO A 442 5.00 0.43 -29.97
C PRO A 442 3.51 0.06 -29.96
N LYS A 443 2.72 0.71 -30.81
CA LYS A 443 1.24 0.57 -30.84
C LYS A 443 0.74 -0.76 -31.37
N ASP A 444 1.52 -1.46 -32.16
CA ASP A 444 1.25 -2.83 -32.60
C ASP A 444 1.23 -3.83 -31.44
N LYS A 445 2.04 -3.58 -30.41
CA LYS A 445 2.12 -4.40 -29.19
C LYS A 445 1.28 -3.84 -28.04
N TYR A 446 1.23 -2.52 -27.90
CA TYR A 446 0.57 -1.80 -26.81
C TYR A 446 -0.39 -0.75 -27.38
N PRO A 447 -1.53 -1.17 -27.94
CA PRO A 447 -2.46 -0.25 -28.60
C PRO A 447 -3.03 0.80 -27.64
N ASN A 448 -3.24 0.42 -26.38
CA ASN A 448 -3.81 1.27 -25.34
C ASN A 448 -2.81 1.44 -24.19
N CYS A 449 -1.94 2.44 -24.25
CA CYS A 449 -0.96 2.74 -23.21
C CYS A 449 -0.89 4.24 -22.95
N GLY A 450 -0.28 4.62 -21.81
CA GLY A 450 -0.13 6.01 -21.38
C GLY A 450 -1.44 6.69 -21.01
N ALA A 451 -1.43 8.01 -20.92
CA ALA A 451 -2.56 8.82 -20.49
C ALA A 451 -3.81 8.72 -21.41
N LEU A 452 -3.69 8.15 -22.59
CA LEU A 452 -4.82 7.92 -23.51
C LEU A 452 -5.45 6.51 -23.38
N ARG A 453 -4.94 5.65 -22.48
CA ARG A 453 -5.38 4.26 -22.33
C ARG A 453 -6.89 4.11 -22.30
N TYR A 454 -7.55 4.87 -21.44
CA TYR A 454 -8.98 4.70 -21.16
C TYR A 454 -9.90 5.52 -22.06
N ASP A 455 -9.36 6.35 -22.97
CA ASP A 455 -10.17 7.22 -23.85
C ASP A 455 -11.04 6.40 -24.82
N SER A 456 -10.59 5.22 -25.23
CA SER A 456 -11.30 4.32 -26.16
C SER A 456 -12.17 3.26 -25.49
N TYR A 457 -12.17 3.16 -24.15
CA TYR A 457 -12.93 2.12 -23.44
C TYR A 457 -14.44 2.31 -23.62
N ASP A 458 -15.16 1.20 -23.73
CA ASP A 458 -16.61 1.18 -23.76
C ASP A 458 -17.19 1.65 -22.42
N ARG A 459 -17.95 2.75 -22.45
CA ARG A 459 -18.61 3.32 -21.27
C ARG A 459 -19.83 2.53 -20.78
N LYS A 460 -20.23 1.49 -21.52
CA LYS A 460 -21.33 0.59 -21.15
C LYS A 460 -20.76 -0.70 -20.58
N GLY A 461 -21.11 -1.03 -19.35
CA GLY A 461 -20.65 -2.24 -18.69
C GLY A 461 -19.82 -1.97 -17.45
N PRO A 462 -18.93 -2.91 -17.06
CA PRO A 462 -18.10 -2.77 -15.86
C PRO A 462 -17.24 -1.52 -15.91
N LYS A 463 -17.00 -0.94 -14.73
CA LYS A 463 -16.01 0.11 -14.53
C LYS A 463 -14.60 -0.48 -14.41
N VAL A 464 -13.59 0.37 -14.56
CA VAL A 464 -12.19 0.00 -14.36
C VAL A 464 -11.80 0.20 -12.91
N PHE A 465 -11.16 -0.80 -12.36
CA PHE A 465 -10.29 -0.70 -11.20
C PHE A 465 -8.85 -0.96 -11.65
N ALA A 466 -7.99 0.06 -11.68
CA ALA A 466 -6.55 -0.11 -11.87
C ALA A 466 -5.95 -0.54 -10.53
N GLY A 467 -6.08 -1.84 -10.20
CA GLY A 467 -5.88 -2.34 -8.85
C GLY A 467 -4.42 -2.57 -8.45
N GLU A 468 -3.54 -2.76 -9.43
CA GLU A 468 -2.10 -2.79 -9.20
C GLU A 468 -1.37 -2.14 -10.37
N TYR A 469 -0.65 -1.06 -10.10
CA TYR A 469 0.20 -0.46 -11.12
C TYR A 469 1.42 0.24 -10.52
N ALA A 470 2.51 0.21 -11.28
CA ALA A 470 3.70 1.02 -11.03
C ALA A 470 4.56 1.12 -12.29
N CYS A 471 5.28 2.22 -12.45
CA CYS A 471 6.27 2.38 -13.49
C CYS A 471 7.58 1.69 -13.11
N HIS A 472 7.98 0.68 -13.89
CA HIS A 472 9.28 0.01 -13.77
C HIS A 472 10.33 0.75 -14.60
N GLY A 473 11.28 1.35 -13.95
CA GLY A 473 12.39 2.05 -14.61
C GLY A 473 13.41 1.13 -15.26
N LYS A 474 14.26 1.69 -16.12
CA LYS A 474 15.36 0.98 -16.77
C LYS A 474 16.38 0.51 -15.74
N GLY A 475 16.96 -0.68 -15.98
CA GLY A 475 18.02 -1.23 -15.14
C GLY A 475 17.62 -1.50 -13.69
N LYS A 476 16.36 -1.84 -13.43
CA LYS A 476 15.80 -2.07 -12.10
C LYS A 476 15.83 -0.82 -11.20
N LYS A 477 15.65 0.35 -11.77
CA LYS A 477 15.54 1.63 -11.06
C LYS A 477 14.06 1.94 -10.82
N TRP A 478 13.59 1.72 -9.60
CA TRP A 478 12.21 1.90 -9.20
C TRP A 478 12.08 2.95 -8.10
N ASN A 479 10.94 3.65 -8.04
CA ASN A 479 10.65 4.73 -7.09
C ASN A 479 11.61 5.93 -7.16
N HIS A 480 12.35 6.06 -8.25
CA HIS A 480 13.17 7.26 -8.46
C HIS A 480 12.34 8.39 -9.09
N TYR A 481 12.91 9.57 -9.15
CA TYR A 481 12.20 10.79 -9.55
C TYR A 481 11.55 10.69 -10.93
N GLU A 482 12.28 10.17 -11.93
CA GLU A 482 11.80 10.09 -13.32
C GLU A 482 10.57 9.20 -13.46
N THR A 483 10.59 7.98 -12.90
CA THR A 483 9.44 7.05 -12.98
C THR A 483 8.20 7.60 -12.31
N SER A 484 8.37 8.32 -11.19
CA SER A 484 7.25 8.94 -10.47
C SER A 484 6.55 10.03 -11.30
N LEU A 485 7.29 10.76 -12.13
CA LEU A 485 6.69 11.74 -13.06
C LEU A 485 5.91 11.05 -14.19
N TYR A 486 6.37 9.89 -14.65
CA TYR A 486 5.65 9.12 -15.67
C TYR A 486 4.34 8.52 -15.12
N GLU A 487 4.34 8.11 -13.85
CA GLU A 487 3.13 7.76 -13.13
C GLU A 487 2.18 8.97 -13.02
N ALA A 488 2.69 10.15 -12.68
CA ALA A 488 1.90 11.37 -12.62
C ALA A 488 1.28 11.72 -13.99
N ALA A 489 2.03 11.56 -15.08
CA ALA A 489 1.54 11.76 -16.45
C ALA A 489 0.40 10.79 -16.80
N PHE A 490 0.57 9.50 -16.48
CA PHE A 490 -0.46 8.47 -16.67
C PHE A 490 -1.74 8.79 -15.90
N MET A 491 -1.62 9.24 -14.65
CA MET A 491 -2.76 9.56 -13.77
C MET A 491 -3.61 10.72 -14.30
N THR A 492 -3.08 11.61 -15.16
CA THR A 492 -3.93 12.59 -15.87
C THR A 492 -4.99 11.92 -16.72
N GLY A 493 -4.68 10.77 -17.33
CA GLY A 493 -5.60 9.94 -18.08
C GLY A 493 -6.65 9.25 -17.22
N ILE A 494 -6.24 8.72 -16.04
CA ILE A 494 -7.17 8.18 -15.05
C ILE A 494 -8.21 9.24 -14.65
N GLU A 495 -7.76 10.43 -14.26
CA GLU A 495 -8.64 11.50 -13.81
C GLU A 495 -9.58 11.99 -14.92
N ARG A 496 -9.08 12.16 -16.14
CA ARG A 496 -9.90 12.59 -17.28
C ARG A 496 -11.01 11.60 -17.61
N ASN A 497 -10.78 10.32 -17.38
CA ASN A 497 -11.69 9.22 -17.67
C ASN A 497 -12.47 8.73 -16.42
N ALA A 498 -12.81 9.62 -15.49
CA ALA A 498 -13.58 9.31 -14.29
C ALA A 498 -14.97 8.70 -14.56
N ASP A 499 -15.46 8.78 -15.80
CA ASP A 499 -16.70 8.14 -16.24
C ASP A 499 -16.54 6.62 -16.45
N ILE A 500 -15.33 6.12 -16.59
CA ILE A 500 -15.03 4.68 -16.73
C ILE A 500 -14.10 4.16 -15.62
N VAL A 501 -13.12 4.94 -15.17
CA VAL A 501 -12.22 4.55 -14.06
C VAL A 501 -12.85 4.93 -12.74
N GLU A 502 -13.21 3.92 -11.94
CA GLU A 502 -13.80 4.14 -10.61
C GLU A 502 -12.73 4.17 -9.51
N MET A 503 -11.66 3.37 -9.66
CA MET A 503 -10.59 3.23 -8.68
C MET A 503 -9.23 3.04 -9.31
N ALA A 504 -8.18 3.48 -8.60
CA ALA A 504 -6.79 3.21 -8.91
C ALA A 504 -5.97 3.10 -7.63
N THR A 505 -5.16 2.04 -7.49
CA THR A 505 -4.31 1.79 -6.32
C THR A 505 -2.89 1.44 -6.77
N TYR A 506 -1.92 2.21 -6.29
CA TYR A 506 -0.49 1.93 -6.52
C TYR A 506 -0.06 0.68 -5.76
N ALA A 507 0.79 -0.13 -6.35
CA ALA A 507 1.25 -1.39 -5.77
C ALA A 507 2.76 -1.63 -5.94
N PRO A 508 3.41 -2.27 -4.94
CA PRO A 508 3.00 -2.51 -3.56
C PRO A 508 3.11 -1.28 -2.65
N LEU A 509 2.67 -1.42 -1.39
CA LEU A 509 2.56 -0.31 -0.45
C LEU A 509 3.81 -0.15 0.42
N PHE A 510 4.29 -1.23 1.02
CA PHE A 510 5.30 -1.23 2.07
C PHE A 510 6.50 -2.12 1.78
N ALA A 511 7.70 -1.66 2.14
CA ALA A 511 8.89 -2.50 2.14
C ALA A 511 9.82 -2.21 3.33
N HIS A 512 10.17 -3.26 4.08
CA HIS A 512 11.25 -3.19 5.05
C HIS A 512 12.60 -3.17 4.33
N VAL A 513 13.48 -2.20 4.63
CA VAL A 513 14.76 -2.02 3.90
C VAL A 513 15.67 -3.24 3.96
N ASP A 514 15.63 -4.01 5.05
CA ASP A 514 16.39 -5.25 5.21
C ASP A 514 15.63 -6.49 4.69
N GLY A 515 14.28 -6.41 4.51
CA GLY A 515 13.41 -7.54 4.19
C GLY A 515 12.72 -7.53 2.83
N TRP A 516 12.97 -6.54 1.99
CA TRP A 516 12.29 -6.45 0.69
C TRP A 516 12.71 -7.57 -0.28
N GLN A 517 11.74 -8.03 -1.05
CA GLN A 517 11.90 -9.00 -2.13
C GLN A 517 11.42 -8.44 -3.47
N TRP A 518 10.47 -7.52 -3.44
CA TRP A 518 9.88 -6.86 -4.60
C TRP A 518 10.02 -5.34 -4.51
N ARG A 519 10.17 -4.68 -5.63
CA ARG A 519 10.14 -3.22 -5.84
C ARG A 519 9.34 -2.94 -7.10
N PRO A 520 8.72 -1.75 -7.26
CA PRO A 520 8.76 -0.57 -6.39
C PRO A 520 7.78 -0.62 -5.23
N ASP A 521 7.94 0.25 -4.21
CA ASP A 521 7.05 0.36 -3.05
C ASP A 521 6.82 1.81 -2.67
N LEU A 522 5.64 2.16 -2.14
CA LEU A 522 5.32 3.55 -1.79
C LEU A 522 6.06 4.05 -0.56
N ILE A 523 6.15 3.20 0.48
CA ILE A 523 6.70 3.56 1.78
C ILE A 523 7.76 2.53 2.17
N TRP A 524 8.96 3.02 2.46
CA TRP A 524 10.09 2.22 2.91
C TRP A 524 10.39 2.50 4.37
N TYR A 525 10.75 1.49 5.13
CA TYR A 525 10.99 1.65 6.57
C TYR A 525 12.05 0.69 7.10
N ASP A 526 12.66 1.06 8.24
CA ASP A 526 13.40 0.21 9.14
C ASP A 526 12.62 0.05 10.47
N ASN A 527 13.26 -0.49 11.48
CA ASN A 527 12.61 -0.73 12.77
C ASN A 527 12.21 0.55 13.54
N LEU A 528 12.67 1.74 13.14
CA LEU A 528 12.41 3.01 13.84
C LEU A 528 11.95 4.13 12.94
N ARG A 529 12.27 4.08 11.65
CA ARG A 529 12.10 5.20 10.72
C ARG A 529 11.43 4.74 9.45
N MET A 530 10.84 5.67 8.74
CA MET A 530 10.31 5.43 7.40
C MET A 530 10.68 6.60 6.48
N PHE A 531 10.57 6.39 5.19
CA PHE A 531 10.53 7.45 4.20
C PHE A 531 9.45 7.19 3.14
N LYS A 532 8.91 8.27 2.66
CA LYS A 532 7.94 8.34 1.56
C LYS A 532 8.71 8.35 0.25
N SER A 533 8.42 7.42 -0.67
CA SER A 533 9.00 7.47 -2.01
C SER A 533 8.51 8.70 -2.78
N VAL A 534 9.12 9.00 -3.91
CA VAL A 534 8.63 10.10 -4.77
C VAL A 534 7.25 9.75 -5.35
N SER A 535 7.02 8.47 -5.69
CA SER A 535 5.70 7.97 -6.11
C SER A 535 4.62 8.19 -5.04
N TYR A 536 4.96 8.09 -3.74
CA TYR A 536 4.01 8.41 -2.66
C TYR A 536 3.48 9.84 -2.79
N TYR A 537 4.36 10.81 -3.03
CA TYR A 537 3.94 12.20 -3.17
C TYR A 537 3.07 12.42 -4.41
N VAL A 538 3.31 11.70 -5.50
CA VAL A 538 2.44 11.72 -6.68
C VAL A 538 1.04 11.24 -6.31
N GLN A 539 0.92 10.07 -5.66
CA GLN A 539 -0.36 9.53 -5.22
C GLN A 539 -1.09 10.49 -4.26
N GLN A 540 -0.37 11.07 -3.30
CA GLN A 540 -0.91 12.04 -2.34
C GLN A 540 -1.41 13.31 -3.03
N MET A 541 -0.66 13.86 -3.99
CA MET A 541 -1.06 15.06 -4.72
C MET A 541 -2.38 14.83 -5.49
N TYR A 542 -2.56 13.66 -6.09
CA TYR A 542 -3.82 13.32 -6.75
C TYR A 542 -4.95 13.05 -5.74
N ALA A 543 -4.74 12.24 -4.74
CA ALA A 543 -5.78 11.83 -3.79
C ALA A 543 -6.33 13.01 -2.98
N ARG A 544 -5.46 13.88 -2.47
CA ARG A 544 -5.85 15.08 -1.74
C ARG A 544 -6.51 16.16 -2.60
N ASN A 545 -6.36 16.07 -3.91
CA ASN A 545 -6.82 17.07 -4.87
C ASN A 545 -7.67 16.46 -5.99
N LYS A 546 -8.49 15.46 -5.66
CA LYS A 546 -9.30 14.72 -6.64
C LYS A 546 -10.49 15.50 -7.18
N GLY A 547 -10.96 16.53 -6.45
CA GLY A 547 -12.19 17.25 -6.78
C GLY A 547 -13.45 16.36 -6.74
N THR A 548 -14.55 16.86 -7.30
CA THR A 548 -15.82 16.14 -7.39
C THR A 548 -16.28 15.84 -8.82
N ASN A 549 -15.84 16.66 -9.77
CA ASN A 549 -16.21 16.51 -11.19
C ASN A 549 -15.04 16.85 -12.09
N VAL A 550 -14.88 16.11 -13.15
CA VAL A 550 -13.96 16.42 -14.24
C VAL A 550 -14.37 17.71 -14.94
N LEU A 551 -13.38 18.55 -15.25
CA LEU A 551 -13.54 19.66 -16.21
C LEU A 551 -12.86 19.29 -17.53
N THR A 552 -13.48 19.67 -18.65
CA THR A 552 -12.85 19.49 -19.95
C THR A 552 -11.65 20.41 -20.06
N LEU A 553 -10.44 19.81 -20.20
CA LEU A 553 -9.20 20.47 -20.49
C LEU A 553 -8.70 20.01 -21.87
N THR A 554 -8.51 20.93 -22.80
CA THR A 554 -8.09 20.63 -24.18
C THR A 554 -7.08 21.64 -24.67
N THR A 555 -6.39 21.28 -25.73
CA THR A 555 -5.55 22.18 -26.53
C THR A 555 -5.87 21.98 -28.00
N THR A 556 -5.47 22.90 -28.85
CA THR A 556 -5.54 22.73 -30.30
C THR A 556 -4.60 21.61 -30.74
N ASP A 557 -5.11 20.68 -31.55
CA ASP A 557 -4.32 19.60 -32.12
C ASP A 557 -3.16 20.17 -32.95
N PRO A 558 -1.89 19.91 -32.59
CA PRO A 558 -0.75 20.42 -33.34
C PRO A 558 -0.70 19.98 -34.81
N SER A 559 -1.35 18.85 -35.13
CA SER A 559 -1.42 18.33 -36.50
C SER A 559 -2.55 18.96 -37.35
N ASP A 560 -3.45 19.73 -36.71
CA ASP A 560 -4.54 20.40 -37.41
C ASP A 560 -4.11 21.74 -37.99
N ALA A 561 -3.75 21.76 -39.26
CA ALA A 561 -3.38 22.99 -39.97
C ALA A 561 -4.46 24.09 -39.97
N LYS A 562 -5.72 23.79 -39.64
CA LYS A 562 -6.82 24.75 -39.51
C LYS A 562 -6.96 25.29 -38.08
N GLY A 563 -6.27 24.71 -37.11
CA GLY A 563 -6.27 25.12 -35.70
C GLY A 563 -7.63 25.02 -35.01
N LYS A 564 -8.51 24.11 -35.44
CA LYS A 564 -9.89 23.98 -34.94
C LYS A 564 -10.14 22.75 -34.09
N LYS A 565 -9.38 21.66 -34.35
CA LYS A 565 -9.56 20.40 -33.66
C LYS A 565 -8.97 20.51 -32.24
N GLN A 566 -9.79 20.21 -31.26
CA GLN A 566 -9.41 20.17 -29.85
C GLN A 566 -9.11 18.74 -29.42
N VAL A 567 -8.01 18.55 -28.70
CA VAL A 567 -7.57 17.25 -28.19
C VAL A 567 -7.16 17.35 -26.72
N PRO A 568 -7.18 16.25 -25.94
CA PRO A 568 -6.62 16.25 -24.59
C PRO A 568 -5.11 16.48 -24.63
N VAL A 569 -4.56 16.99 -23.55
CA VAL A 569 -3.10 17.17 -23.36
C VAL A 569 -2.55 15.88 -22.73
N ALA A 570 -1.95 15.01 -23.52
CA ALA A 570 -1.54 13.66 -23.10
C ALA A 570 -0.20 13.22 -23.74
N GLY A 571 0.74 14.14 -23.90
CA GLY A 571 2.09 13.86 -24.38
C GLY A 571 2.21 13.49 -25.85
N GLN A 572 1.16 13.72 -26.67
CA GLN A 572 1.19 13.45 -28.10
C GLN A 572 2.25 14.33 -28.80
N GLU A 573 2.61 13.96 -30.03
CA GLU A 573 3.51 14.73 -30.86
C GLU A 573 3.09 16.21 -30.93
N GLY A 574 4.02 17.12 -30.75
CA GLY A 574 3.79 18.56 -30.65
C GLY A 574 3.29 19.09 -29.30
N MET A 575 3.15 18.23 -28.28
CA MET A 575 2.84 18.64 -26.90
C MET A 575 4.08 18.80 -26.04
N ASP A 576 5.27 18.57 -26.57
CA ASP A 576 6.58 18.76 -25.91
C ASP A 576 6.68 18.08 -24.52
N GLY A 577 6.04 16.89 -24.38
CA GLY A 577 6.04 16.12 -23.14
C GLY A 577 5.08 16.64 -22.06
N LEU A 578 4.12 17.49 -22.42
CA LEU A 578 3.09 17.98 -21.51
C LEU A 578 1.89 17.03 -21.41
N PHE A 579 1.44 16.79 -20.17
CA PHE A 579 0.23 16.05 -19.82
C PHE A 579 -0.59 16.92 -18.87
N ALA A 580 -1.93 16.92 -19.04
CA ALA A 580 -2.77 17.71 -18.15
C ALA A 580 -4.17 17.12 -17.95
N SER A 581 -4.72 17.38 -16.76
CA SER A 581 -6.12 17.11 -16.41
C SER A 581 -6.66 18.22 -15.53
N SER A 582 -7.97 18.32 -15.40
CA SER A 582 -8.59 19.30 -14.51
C SER A 582 -9.89 18.79 -13.92
N VAL A 583 -10.14 19.18 -12.68
CA VAL A 583 -11.35 18.88 -11.93
C VAL A 583 -11.88 20.11 -11.22
N PHE A 584 -13.15 20.05 -10.85
CA PHE A 584 -13.79 21.03 -9.98
C PHE A 584 -14.17 20.35 -8.67
N ASP A 585 -13.90 21.01 -7.57
CA ASP A 585 -14.39 20.58 -6.27
C ASP A 585 -15.61 21.43 -5.86
N GLN A 586 -16.80 20.81 -5.87
CA GLN A 586 -18.02 21.51 -5.50
C GLN A 586 -18.09 21.86 -4.01
N THR A 587 -17.30 21.18 -3.16
CA THR A 587 -17.29 21.43 -1.71
C THR A 587 -16.45 22.64 -1.34
N THR A 588 -15.33 22.86 -2.04
CA THR A 588 -14.44 23.99 -1.81
C THR A 588 -14.64 25.15 -2.80
N GLY A 589 -15.27 24.87 -3.95
CA GLY A 589 -15.41 25.84 -5.04
C GLY A 589 -14.13 26.02 -5.86
N GLU A 590 -13.18 25.12 -5.75
CA GLU A 590 -11.88 25.22 -6.43
C GLU A 590 -11.88 24.55 -7.80
N VAL A 591 -11.29 25.23 -8.78
CA VAL A 591 -10.81 24.62 -10.03
C VAL A 591 -9.40 24.13 -9.77
N ILE A 592 -9.19 22.82 -9.95
CA ILE A 592 -7.91 22.16 -9.71
C ILE A 592 -7.36 21.66 -11.04
N ILE A 593 -6.17 22.12 -11.41
CA ILE A 593 -5.52 21.78 -12.67
C ILE A 593 -4.20 21.11 -12.37
N LYS A 594 -3.93 20.01 -13.03
CA LYS A 594 -2.71 19.21 -12.88
C LYS A 594 -1.97 19.22 -14.20
N VAL A 595 -0.70 19.65 -14.21
CA VAL A 595 0.17 19.69 -15.38
C VAL A 595 1.45 18.96 -15.07
N VAL A 596 1.79 17.98 -15.89
CA VAL A 596 3.05 17.24 -15.81
C VAL A 596 3.89 17.55 -17.02
N ASN A 597 5.10 18.02 -16.81
CA ASN A 597 6.11 18.24 -17.84
C ASN A 597 7.17 17.13 -17.75
N THR A 598 7.17 16.23 -18.70
CA THR A 598 8.14 15.12 -18.80
C THR A 598 9.32 15.45 -19.72
N SER A 599 9.39 16.70 -20.24
CA SER A 599 10.49 17.15 -21.06
C SER A 599 11.64 17.71 -20.23
N LYS A 600 12.84 17.71 -20.79
CA LYS A 600 14.04 18.28 -20.17
C LYS A 600 14.12 19.80 -20.26
N GLN A 601 13.07 20.47 -20.71
CA GLN A 601 12.99 21.92 -20.86
C GLN A 601 11.81 22.46 -20.06
N THR A 602 11.97 23.66 -19.52
CA THR A 602 10.86 24.41 -18.93
C THR A 602 9.85 24.74 -20.02
N GLN A 603 8.57 24.47 -19.79
CA GLN A 603 7.51 24.70 -20.76
C GLN A 603 6.66 25.92 -20.40
N PRO A 604 6.62 26.95 -21.25
CA PRO A 604 5.69 28.06 -21.07
C PRO A 604 4.27 27.61 -21.41
N ILE A 605 3.35 27.84 -20.49
CA ILE A 605 1.94 27.49 -20.65
C ILE A 605 1.02 28.67 -20.44
N THR A 606 -0.13 28.65 -21.14
CA THR A 606 -1.27 29.51 -20.90
C THR A 606 -2.49 28.67 -20.60
N LEU A 607 -3.10 28.84 -19.42
CA LEU A 607 -4.35 28.20 -19.03
C LEU A 607 -5.49 29.22 -19.13
N ASN A 608 -6.39 29.04 -20.08
CA ASN A 608 -7.60 29.83 -20.27
C ASN A 608 -8.72 29.26 -19.41
N LEU A 609 -9.12 29.92 -18.33
CA LEU A 609 -10.20 29.46 -17.45
C LEU A 609 -11.55 29.93 -18.00
N ILE A 610 -12.10 29.21 -18.99
CA ILE A 610 -13.32 29.57 -19.69
C ILE A 610 -14.53 29.57 -18.74
N GLY A 611 -15.10 30.73 -18.49
CA GLY A 611 -16.22 30.91 -17.56
C GLY A 611 -15.86 31.60 -16.25
N MET A 612 -14.58 31.81 -15.99
CA MET A 612 -14.08 32.64 -14.90
C MET A 612 -13.66 34.02 -15.41
N LYS A 613 -13.78 35.03 -14.57
CA LYS A 613 -13.45 36.44 -14.89
C LYS A 613 -12.70 37.09 -13.73
N GLY A 614 -11.90 38.08 -14.07
CA GLY A 614 -11.17 38.88 -13.10
C GLY A 614 -9.88 38.22 -12.63
N ASP A 615 -9.12 39.01 -11.88
CA ASP A 615 -7.85 38.58 -11.34
C ASP A 615 -8.05 37.59 -10.18
N ARG A 616 -7.14 36.63 -10.08
CA ARG A 616 -7.14 35.56 -9.05
C ARG A 616 -5.70 35.25 -8.67
N THR A 617 -5.53 34.58 -7.55
CA THR A 617 -4.27 33.93 -7.19
C THR A 617 -4.48 32.42 -7.16
N ALA A 618 -3.75 31.70 -7.98
CA ALA A 618 -3.68 30.26 -7.93
C ALA A 618 -2.68 29.83 -6.85
N GLN A 619 -3.10 28.98 -5.93
CA GLN A 619 -2.17 28.23 -5.07
C GLN A 619 -1.53 27.13 -5.92
N THR A 620 -0.25 26.90 -5.75
CA THR A 620 0.47 25.84 -6.49
C THR A 620 1.13 24.86 -5.55
N LEU A 621 1.19 23.59 -6.00
CA LEU A 621 1.98 22.55 -5.38
C LEU A 621 2.85 21.93 -6.48
N THR A 622 4.16 21.96 -6.31
CA THR A 622 5.11 21.56 -7.35
C THR A 622 6.05 20.48 -6.85
N LEU A 623 6.02 19.32 -7.49
CA LEU A 623 7.03 18.28 -7.33
C LEU A 623 8.07 18.50 -8.43
N SER A 624 9.25 18.98 -8.06
CA SER A 624 10.38 19.23 -8.96
C SER A 624 11.69 18.87 -8.27
N HIS A 625 12.68 18.49 -9.06
CA HIS A 625 14.02 18.14 -8.59
C HIS A 625 15.08 18.59 -9.59
N HIS A 626 16.17 19.14 -9.10
CA HIS A 626 17.28 19.65 -9.93
C HIS A 626 18.50 18.71 -9.92
N GLY A 627 18.42 17.57 -9.26
CA GLY A 627 19.46 16.56 -9.22
C GLY A 627 19.38 15.54 -10.36
N SER A 628 19.85 14.33 -10.11
CA SER A 628 19.72 13.23 -11.06
C SER A 628 18.27 12.78 -11.21
N MET A 629 17.88 12.36 -12.41
CA MET A 629 16.59 11.72 -12.65
C MET A 629 16.47 10.38 -11.92
N ASP A 630 17.59 9.76 -11.56
CA ASP A 630 17.68 8.54 -10.79
C ASP A 630 17.65 8.78 -9.26
N ASP A 631 17.49 10.01 -8.81
CA ASP A 631 17.44 10.32 -7.38
C ASP A 631 16.15 9.77 -6.74
N GLU A 632 16.29 9.29 -5.51
CA GLU A 632 15.21 8.79 -4.68
C GLU A 632 15.30 9.33 -3.26
N ASN A 633 14.21 9.24 -2.51
CA ASN A 633 14.23 9.45 -1.06
C ASN A 633 14.80 8.20 -0.38
N THR A 634 15.44 8.38 0.77
CA THR A 634 16.08 7.29 1.53
C THR A 634 15.90 7.54 3.04
N LEU A 635 16.19 6.54 3.89
CA LEU A 635 16.18 6.72 5.35
C LEU A 635 17.15 7.82 5.84
N SER A 636 18.24 8.07 5.11
CA SER A 636 19.19 9.15 5.44
C SER A 636 18.76 10.51 4.90
N GLN A 637 17.95 10.54 3.86
CA GLN A 637 17.43 11.74 3.22
C GLN A 637 15.93 11.55 2.88
N PRO A 638 15.05 11.48 3.89
CA PRO A 638 13.64 11.07 3.70
C PRO A 638 12.81 12.09 2.94
N GLU A 639 13.26 13.33 2.86
CA GLU A 639 12.58 14.46 2.20
C GLU A 639 13.46 15.14 1.15
N LYS A 640 14.43 14.43 0.55
CA LYS A 640 15.28 14.96 -0.51
C LYS A 640 14.45 15.49 -1.67
N ILE A 641 13.36 14.79 -1.98
CA ILE A 641 12.42 15.13 -3.04
C ILE A 641 11.02 15.12 -2.43
N LYS A 642 10.40 16.31 -2.36
CA LYS A 642 9.03 16.50 -1.87
C LYS A 642 8.37 17.67 -2.56
N PRO A 643 7.02 17.75 -2.59
CA PRO A 643 6.31 18.88 -3.15
C PRO A 643 6.60 20.19 -2.39
N THR A 644 6.62 21.30 -3.12
CA THR A 644 6.77 22.66 -2.59
C THR A 644 5.57 23.50 -2.95
N GLU A 645 5.12 24.32 -2.00
CA GLU A 645 4.01 25.26 -2.19
C GLU A 645 4.48 26.57 -2.84
N GLY A 646 3.56 27.23 -3.54
CA GLY A 646 3.79 28.52 -4.16
C GLY A 646 2.49 29.15 -4.63
N THR A 647 2.61 30.25 -5.38
CA THR A 647 1.47 30.96 -5.97
C THR A 647 1.77 31.46 -7.36
N VAL A 648 0.72 31.59 -8.20
CA VAL A 648 0.79 32.22 -9.52
C VAL A 648 -0.40 33.16 -9.67
N ASN A 649 -0.17 34.37 -10.18
CA ASN A 649 -1.27 35.28 -10.45
C ASN A 649 -1.95 34.97 -11.78
N CYS A 650 -3.28 34.93 -11.72
CA CYS A 650 -4.16 34.81 -12.88
C CYS A 650 -4.75 36.19 -13.15
N THR A 651 -4.81 36.61 -14.39
CA THR A 651 -5.28 37.95 -14.79
C THR A 651 -6.30 37.87 -15.91
N GLY A 652 -7.14 38.90 -16.04
CA GLY A 652 -8.02 39.07 -17.19
C GLY A 652 -9.45 39.50 -16.88
N GLU A 653 -9.85 40.63 -17.41
CA GLU A 653 -11.18 41.21 -17.18
C GLU A 653 -12.35 40.36 -17.74
N LYS A 654 -12.17 39.89 -18.98
CA LYS A 654 -13.21 39.14 -19.72
C LYS A 654 -13.15 37.62 -19.46
N GLN A 655 -11.96 37.11 -19.25
CA GLN A 655 -11.64 35.71 -18.99
C GLN A 655 -10.38 35.61 -18.15
N THR A 656 -10.43 34.87 -17.06
CA THR A 656 -9.25 34.62 -16.23
C THR A 656 -8.24 33.76 -17.00
N VAL A 657 -7.00 34.20 -17.07
CA VAL A 657 -5.88 33.53 -17.74
C VAL A 657 -4.74 33.37 -16.75
N LEU A 658 -4.17 32.18 -16.69
CA LEU A 658 -2.97 31.87 -15.94
C LEU A 658 -1.83 31.62 -16.93
N ASN A 659 -0.76 32.41 -16.83
CA ASN A 659 0.48 32.18 -17.56
C ASN A 659 1.56 31.74 -16.59
N ASP A 660 2.23 30.63 -16.91
CA ASP A 660 3.28 30.09 -16.05
C ASP A 660 4.37 29.38 -16.86
N GLN A 661 5.48 29.11 -16.16
CA GLN A 661 6.62 28.33 -16.64
C GLN A 661 6.68 27.02 -15.86
N VAL A 662 6.20 25.91 -16.42
CA VAL A 662 6.28 24.60 -15.78
C VAL A 662 7.72 24.10 -15.87
N PRO A 663 8.42 23.90 -14.76
CA PRO A 663 9.81 23.46 -14.78
C PRO A 663 10.01 22.17 -15.59
N ALA A 664 11.21 21.99 -16.12
CA ALA A 664 11.62 20.74 -16.73
C ALA A 664 11.42 19.57 -15.76
N MET A 665 10.94 18.45 -16.26
CA MET A 665 10.74 17.25 -15.45
C MET A 665 10.04 17.60 -14.13
N ALA A 666 8.78 18.07 -14.18
CA ALA A 666 8.05 18.49 -12.98
C ALA A 666 6.55 18.13 -13.06
N PHE A 667 5.96 17.89 -11.90
CA PHE A 667 4.51 17.82 -11.74
C PHE A 667 4.04 19.05 -10.96
N ARG A 668 3.15 19.85 -11.56
CA ARG A 668 2.62 21.08 -10.98
C ARG A 668 1.10 21.07 -10.93
N LEU A 669 0.57 21.35 -9.75
CA LEU A 669 -0.85 21.44 -9.48
C LEU A 669 -1.21 22.90 -9.18
N TYR A 670 -2.32 23.37 -9.73
CA TYR A 670 -2.89 24.70 -9.49
C TYR A 670 -4.28 24.58 -8.88
N LYS A 671 -4.56 25.37 -7.85
CA LYS A 671 -5.88 25.56 -7.24
C LYS A 671 -6.32 26.99 -7.42
N VAL A 672 -7.42 27.21 -8.08
CA VAL A 672 -7.98 28.53 -8.35
C VAL A 672 -9.39 28.59 -7.82
N GLN A 673 -9.68 29.51 -6.91
CA GLN A 673 -11.03 29.73 -6.41
C GLN A 673 -11.93 30.27 -7.52
N LYS A 674 -13.07 29.60 -7.79
CA LYS A 674 -14.01 29.98 -8.85
C LYS A 674 -14.85 31.22 -8.52
#